data_3e829e8626f4656d7bf5c04d4edc24dd
#
_entry.id   3e829e8626f4656d7bf5c04d4edc24dd
#
_cell.length_a   1.000
_cell.length_b   1.000
_cell.length_c   1.000
_cell.angle_alpha   90.00
_cell.angle_beta   90.00
_cell.angle_gamma   90.00
#
_symmetry.space_group_name_H-M   'P 1'
#
loop_
_entity.id
_entity.type
_entity.pdbx_description
1 polymer ?
#
loop_
_entity_poly.entity_id
_entity_poly.type
_entity_poly.pdbx_seq_one_letter_code
_entity_poly.pdbx_strand_id
1 'polypeptide(L)'
;MNRIIRNVGIMAHIDAGKTTATERILFYTGVNSRMGEVDDGAATMDWMEEEKERGITITAAATTCFWNGHRINIIDTPGHIDFTIEVGRSLRVLDGAVALFSGVEGVEPQSETVWRQADRYRVPRIGFVNKMDRPASDFNRCVKMMRDILKANPLVLQIPIKDGDEFIGVVDVIRETAIFYDKDSKGLEYSIGDVPEHLQKEVLLTKEKVMELLSEVDDHLMELFLEGHNVEEDEIKRVIRKGTLNGSILPVLCGSAFKNKGIQPLLDAIVDYLPSPQDVSPYEYWTEEGDERHLNGTKDEPFSGLIFKIMNDPFVGQLSYLRVYSGELKTGDTVLNSAKSKTERIGRILRLHANKREGIEKVEAGDICAIVGLKGASTGDTLSSPDFDILFETIEVPSPVVSCAITPKKKDDLKKVWLVFNKYTVEDPSLNVKLDSETGEVILSGMGELHLEIIMDRAKREHNLDMLSSPPQVAYRETITKKVIGVGKYIKQSGGRGQYGHVVLQISPLDGTDYIFGNKTVGGVIPREYISSIESGIKETLEKGIVLGYPLINIKVELIDGSFHEVDSSELAFKLAASIGLKDAVLKANPVILEPVMKVDINIPADCLGPVIGDISSRRGRIAELGDRNDFKYIVAYIPLEEMFGYTTHLRSVTQGRGYYSMEFFHYTPVPAHMYENLINKNREKTVTEVLYG
;
A
#
# COMPACT_ATOMS: atom_id res chain seq x y z
N MET A 1 -13.51 6.61 -27.20
CA MET A 1 -12.07 6.93 -27.18
C MET A 1 -11.34 6.27 -26.01
N ASN A 2 -11.96 6.09 -24.82
CA ASN A 2 -11.25 5.54 -23.63
C ASN A 2 -10.90 4.04 -23.67
N ARG A 3 -11.41 3.25 -24.63
CA ARG A 3 -11.02 1.83 -24.81
C ARG A 3 -9.56 1.62 -25.22
N ILE A 4 -8.89 2.69 -25.64
CA ILE A 4 -7.49 2.68 -26.08
C ILE A 4 -6.51 2.82 -24.90
N ILE A 5 -7.01 3.09 -23.68
CA ILE A 5 -6.17 3.27 -22.48
C ILE A 5 -6.09 1.96 -21.70
N ARG A 6 -4.93 1.70 -21.11
CA ARG A 6 -4.70 0.64 -20.12
C ARG A 6 -3.94 1.25 -18.94
N ASN A 7 -4.53 1.23 -17.75
CA ASN A 7 -3.86 1.65 -16.52
C ASN A 7 -3.46 0.38 -15.76
N VAL A 8 -2.19 0.03 -15.84
CA VAL A 8 -1.68 -1.28 -15.45
C VAL A 8 -0.64 -1.15 -14.34
N GLY A 9 -0.84 -1.91 -13.27
CA GLY A 9 0.17 -2.11 -12.24
C GLY A 9 1.08 -3.29 -12.54
N ILE A 10 2.35 -3.19 -12.19
CA ILE A 10 3.24 -4.35 -12.16
C ILE A 10 3.50 -4.71 -10.72
N MET A 11 2.99 -5.86 -10.30
CA MET A 11 3.06 -6.37 -8.93
C MET A 11 3.91 -7.64 -8.87
N ALA A 12 4.76 -7.73 -7.86
CA ALA A 12 5.67 -8.86 -7.69
C ALA A 12 6.22 -8.92 -6.26
N HIS A 13 6.72 -10.09 -5.86
CA HIS A 13 7.61 -10.17 -4.69
C HIS A 13 8.99 -9.58 -5.01
N ILE A 14 9.79 -9.37 -3.98
CA ILE A 14 11.19 -8.91 -4.11
C ILE A 14 11.96 -9.93 -4.99
N ASP A 15 12.83 -9.43 -5.85
CA ASP A 15 13.65 -10.23 -6.78
C ASP A 15 12.88 -11.03 -7.84
N ALA A 16 11.56 -10.92 -8.01
CA ALA A 16 10.86 -11.57 -9.14
C ALA A 16 11.26 -10.99 -10.52
N GLY A 17 12.00 -9.90 -10.53
CA GLY A 17 12.45 -9.20 -11.74
C GLY A 17 11.46 -8.15 -12.24
N LYS A 18 10.73 -7.52 -11.33
CA LYS A 18 9.75 -6.47 -11.61
C LYS A 18 10.35 -5.30 -12.39
N THR A 19 11.35 -4.62 -11.84
CA THR A 19 12.04 -3.48 -12.46
C THR A 19 12.64 -3.87 -13.82
N THR A 20 13.26 -5.05 -13.92
CA THR A 20 13.80 -5.57 -15.19
C THR A 20 12.68 -5.72 -16.24
N ALA A 21 11.52 -6.29 -15.87
CA ALA A 21 10.40 -6.44 -16.79
C ALA A 21 9.85 -5.09 -17.24
N THR A 22 9.71 -4.13 -16.33
CA THR A 22 9.28 -2.75 -16.64
C THR A 22 10.25 -2.04 -17.59
N GLU A 23 11.56 -2.14 -17.34
CA GLU A 23 12.59 -1.58 -18.25
C GLU A 23 12.52 -2.19 -19.65
N ARG A 24 12.25 -3.49 -19.80
CA ARG A 24 12.08 -4.12 -21.10
C ARG A 24 10.80 -3.66 -21.81
N ILE A 25 9.71 -3.48 -21.07
CA ILE A 25 8.48 -2.88 -21.62
C ILE A 25 8.77 -1.48 -22.14
N LEU A 26 9.45 -0.65 -21.38
CA LEU A 26 9.82 0.73 -21.81
C LEU A 26 10.73 0.74 -23.03
N PHE A 27 11.64 -0.22 -23.12
CA PHE A 27 12.52 -0.37 -24.29
C PHE A 27 11.73 -0.77 -25.55
N TYR A 28 10.91 -1.83 -25.48
CA TYR A 28 10.14 -2.31 -26.64
C TYR A 28 9.08 -1.31 -27.11
N THR A 29 8.57 -0.48 -26.23
CA THR A 29 7.64 0.60 -26.57
C THR A 29 8.33 1.89 -27.04
N GLY A 30 9.66 1.89 -27.12
CA GLY A 30 10.45 3.02 -27.63
C GLY A 30 10.55 4.22 -26.67
N VAL A 31 10.12 4.07 -25.42
CA VAL A 31 10.28 5.13 -24.39
C VAL A 31 11.75 5.29 -24.02
N ASN A 32 12.44 4.17 -23.82
CA ASN A 32 13.88 4.13 -23.58
C ASN A 32 14.65 3.72 -24.83
N SER A 33 15.71 4.47 -25.15
CA SER A 33 16.62 4.14 -26.27
C SER A 33 17.66 3.08 -25.91
N ARG A 34 17.84 2.78 -24.62
CA ARG A 34 18.76 1.77 -24.09
C ARG A 34 18.06 0.99 -22.98
N MET A 35 18.42 -0.27 -22.84
CA MET A 35 17.96 -1.09 -21.73
C MET A 35 18.68 -0.66 -20.44
N GLY A 36 17.94 -0.28 -19.42
CA GLY A 36 18.46 -0.09 -18.08
C GLY A 36 18.69 -1.45 -17.41
N GLU A 37 19.87 -1.69 -16.85
CA GLU A 37 20.14 -2.84 -16.00
C GLU A 37 20.04 -2.40 -14.55
N VAL A 38 19.33 -3.18 -13.73
CA VAL A 38 19.12 -2.88 -12.30
C VAL A 38 20.43 -2.95 -11.54
N ASP A 39 21.23 -3.97 -11.82
CA ASP A 39 22.53 -4.19 -11.17
C ASP A 39 23.55 -3.08 -11.43
N ASP A 40 23.39 -2.37 -12.55
CA ASP A 40 24.23 -1.22 -12.91
C ASP A 40 23.67 0.12 -12.39
N GLY A 41 22.55 0.12 -11.67
CA GLY A 41 21.84 1.31 -11.20
C GLY A 41 21.30 2.20 -12.34
N ALA A 42 21.13 1.63 -13.54
CA ALA A 42 20.72 2.33 -14.76
C ALA A 42 19.21 2.25 -15.04
N ALA A 43 18.43 1.65 -14.13
CA ALA A 43 16.99 1.53 -14.27
C ALA A 43 16.31 2.90 -14.21
N THR A 44 15.41 3.15 -15.16
CA THR A 44 14.73 4.44 -15.32
C THR A 44 13.61 4.63 -14.28
N MET A 45 12.99 3.53 -13.87
CA MET A 45 11.87 3.56 -12.91
C MET A 45 12.35 3.69 -11.47
N ASP A 46 13.49 3.10 -11.12
CA ASP A 46 14.14 3.27 -9.82
C ASP A 46 14.99 4.56 -9.87
N TRP A 47 14.34 5.69 -9.66
CA TRP A 47 14.97 7.02 -9.82
C TRP A 47 15.65 7.51 -8.55
N MET A 48 15.27 6.99 -7.37
CA MET A 48 15.90 7.33 -6.09
C MET A 48 17.25 6.63 -5.95
N GLU A 49 18.22 7.31 -5.35
CA GLU A 49 19.54 6.70 -5.09
C GLU A 49 19.41 5.51 -4.11
N GLU A 50 18.49 5.60 -3.15
CA GLU A 50 18.20 4.53 -2.19
C GLU A 50 17.64 3.27 -2.89
N GLU A 51 16.82 3.44 -3.94
CA GLU A 51 16.32 2.34 -4.77
C GLU A 51 17.46 1.66 -5.52
N LYS A 52 18.34 2.45 -6.14
CA LYS A 52 19.48 1.94 -6.89
C LYS A 52 20.51 1.23 -6.02
N GLU A 53 20.84 1.81 -4.86
CA GLU A 53 21.81 1.21 -3.92
C GLU A 53 21.31 -0.09 -3.30
N ARG A 54 20.01 -0.18 -3.03
CA ARG A 54 19.40 -1.33 -2.36
C ARG A 54 18.81 -2.37 -3.33
N GLY A 55 18.66 -2.02 -4.61
CA GLY A 55 18.06 -2.86 -5.64
C GLY A 55 16.57 -3.14 -5.42
N ILE A 56 15.86 -2.27 -4.68
CA ILE A 56 14.42 -2.43 -4.37
C ILE A 56 13.66 -1.16 -4.76
N THR A 57 12.46 -1.32 -5.31
CA THR A 57 11.55 -0.20 -5.54
C THR A 57 10.92 0.21 -4.21
N ILE A 58 11.04 1.50 -3.87
CA ILE A 58 10.54 2.08 -2.62
C ILE A 58 9.25 2.83 -2.88
N THR A 59 9.23 3.67 -3.92
CA THR A 59 8.06 4.49 -4.28
C THR A 59 7.48 4.05 -5.60
N ALA A 60 6.14 4.03 -5.69
CA ALA A 60 5.47 3.76 -6.96
C ALA A 60 5.82 4.83 -7.99
N ALA A 61 6.36 4.41 -9.14
CA ALA A 61 6.65 5.27 -10.27
C ALA A 61 5.61 5.08 -11.38
N ALA A 62 5.17 6.18 -12.00
CA ALA A 62 4.22 6.14 -13.09
C ALA A 62 4.87 6.55 -14.40
N THR A 63 4.61 5.81 -15.47
CA THR A 63 5.10 6.10 -16.82
C THR A 63 4.04 5.78 -17.85
N THR A 64 4.12 6.44 -19.01
CA THR A 64 3.21 6.19 -20.14
C THR A 64 4.00 5.67 -21.33
N CYS A 65 3.51 4.62 -21.96
CA CYS A 65 4.05 4.06 -23.19
C CYS A 65 2.92 3.74 -24.18
N PHE A 66 3.30 3.34 -25.41
CA PHE A 66 2.36 3.04 -26.48
C PHE A 66 2.66 1.67 -27.10
N TRP A 67 1.63 0.87 -27.30
CA TRP A 67 1.74 -0.45 -27.95
C TRP A 67 0.48 -0.75 -28.74
N ASN A 68 0.64 -1.20 -29.99
CA ASN A 68 -0.47 -1.59 -30.89
C ASN A 68 -1.64 -0.57 -30.90
N GLY A 69 -1.30 0.73 -31.01
CA GLY A 69 -2.30 1.82 -31.01
C GLY A 69 -2.94 2.10 -29.66
N HIS A 70 -2.54 1.44 -28.59
CA HIS A 70 -3.02 1.65 -27.23
C HIS A 70 -2.00 2.47 -26.42
N ARG A 71 -2.52 3.30 -25.53
CA ARG A 71 -1.75 4.00 -24.50
C ARG A 71 -1.78 3.18 -23.22
N ILE A 72 -0.63 2.80 -22.73
CA ILE A 72 -0.46 2.04 -21.49
C ILE A 72 0.18 2.95 -20.45
N ASN A 73 -0.53 3.24 -19.39
CA ASN A 73 0.01 3.88 -18.20
C ASN A 73 0.44 2.78 -17.24
N ILE A 74 1.73 2.69 -16.96
CA ILE A 74 2.31 1.68 -16.07
C ILE A 74 2.59 2.35 -14.74
N ILE A 75 2.11 1.73 -13.66
CA ILE A 75 2.49 2.06 -12.28
C ILE A 75 3.31 0.90 -11.75
N ASP A 76 4.58 1.17 -11.50
CA ASP A 76 5.50 0.22 -10.87
C ASP A 76 5.30 0.28 -9.35
N THR A 77 4.88 -0.84 -8.73
CA THR A 77 4.55 -0.87 -7.30
C THR A 77 5.70 -1.45 -6.49
N PRO A 78 5.98 -0.96 -5.26
CA PRO A 78 6.95 -1.59 -4.38
C PRO A 78 6.61 -3.05 -4.08
N GLY A 79 7.65 -3.88 -3.91
CA GLY A 79 7.47 -5.28 -3.49
C GLY A 79 7.65 -5.51 -1.98
N HIS A 80 8.16 -4.50 -1.24
CA HIS A 80 8.48 -4.63 0.18
C HIS A 80 7.30 -4.25 1.08
N ILE A 81 7.13 -4.99 2.17
CA ILE A 81 5.97 -4.84 3.08
C ILE A 81 5.96 -3.50 3.82
N ASP A 82 7.11 -2.93 4.14
CA ASP A 82 7.21 -1.61 4.79
C ASP A 82 6.58 -0.49 3.94
N PHE A 83 6.38 -0.73 2.64
CA PHE A 83 5.76 0.18 1.68
C PHE A 83 4.37 -0.28 1.21
N THR A 84 3.67 -1.03 2.03
CA THR A 84 2.32 -1.58 1.74
C THR A 84 1.32 -0.50 1.35
N ILE A 85 1.43 0.71 1.92
CA ILE A 85 0.57 1.84 1.56
C ILE A 85 0.76 2.28 0.10
N GLU A 86 2.01 2.26 -0.41
CA GLU A 86 2.31 2.56 -1.83
C GLU A 86 1.62 1.57 -2.76
N VAL A 87 1.60 0.28 -2.38
CA VAL A 87 0.90 -0.77 -3.12
C VAL A 87 -0.61 -0.53 -3.10
N GLY A 88 -1.20 -0.32 -1.92
CA GLY A 88 -2.64 -0.09 -1.76
C GLY A 88 -3.15 1.11 -2.54
N ARG A 89 -2.46 2.26 -2.45
CA ARG A 89 -2.84 3.47 -3.17
C ARG A 89 -2.66 3.36 -4.68
N SER A 90 -1.69 2.58 -5.13
CA SER A 90 -1.51 2.29 -6.55
C SER A 90 -2.62 1.37 -7.07
N LEU A 91 -2.91 0.27 -6.37
CA LEU A 91 -3.98 -0.66 -6.75
C LEU A 91 -5.36 0.01 -6.82
N ARG A 92 -5.62 1.01 -5.98
CA ARG A 92 -6.89 1.76 -5.96
C ARG A 92 -7.19 2.50 -7.26
N VAL A 93 -6.17 2.86 -8.02
CA VAL A 93 -6.30 3.66 -9.26
C VAL A 93 -6.00 2.89 -10.54
N LEU A 94 -5.62 1.62 -10.42
CA LEU A 94 -5.36 0.74 -11.54
C LEU A 94 -6.66 0.12 -12.07
N ASP A 95 -6.69 -0.12 -13.37
CA ASP A 95 -7.77 -0.87 -14.01
C ASP A 95 -7.41 -2.36 -14.10
N GLY A 96 -6.12 -2.70 -14.22
CA GLY A 96 -5.64 -4.06 -14.27
C GLY A 96 -4.20 -4.18 -13.79
N ALA A 97 -3.69 -5.40 -13.62
CA ALA A 97 -2.33 -5.64 -13.17
C ALA A 97 -1.66 -6.84 -13.88
N VAL A 98 -0.32 -6.78 -13.95
CA VAL A 98 0.53 -7.92 -14.29
C VAL A 98 1.17 -8.42 -13.01
N ALA A 99 0.85 -9.66 -12.63
CA ALA A 99 1.46 -10.33 -11.49
C ALA A 99 2.67 -11.14 -11.98
N LEU A 100 3.88 -10.70 -11.60
CA LEU A 100 5.11 -11.41 -11.91
C LEU A 100 5.42 -12.44 -10.83
N PHE A 101 5.73 -13.66 -11.26
CA PHE A 101 6.20 -14.74 -10.42
C PHE A 101 7.56 -15.21 -10.91
N SER A 102 8.41 -15.61 -10.00
CA SER A 102 9.68 -16.23 -10.38
C SER A 102 9.46 -17.70 -10.72
N GLY A 103 9.97 -18.15 -11.87
CA GLY A 103 9.95 -19.58 -12.24
C GLY A 103 10.77 -20.45 -11.29
N VAL A 104 11.68 -19.85 -10.52
CA VAL A 104 12.54 -20.54 -9.55
C VAL A 104 11.89 -20.62 -8.18
N GLU A 105 11.42 -19.50 -7.63
CA GLU A 105 10.83 -19.42 -6.30
C GLU A 105 9.31 -19.74 -6.31
N GLY A 106 8.62 -19.39 -7.40
CA GLY A 106 7.17 -19.58 -7.52
C GLY A 106 6.38 -18.49 -6.79
N VAL A 107 5.37 -18.90 -6.03
CA VAL A 107 4.54 -17.99 -5.20
C VAL A 107 5.17 -17.88 -3.81
N GLU A 108 5.57 -16.68 -3.44
CA GLU A 108 6.12 -16.35 -2.13
C GLU A 108 5.09 -15.65 -1.22
N PRO A 109 5.30 -15.58 0.11
CA PRO A 109 4.40 -14.88 1.03
C PRO A 109 4.11 -13.43 0.65
N GLN A 110 5.10 -12.72 0.12
CA GLN A 110 4.90 -11.35 -0.38
C GLN A 110 4.00 -11.31 -1.61
N SER A 111 4.13 -12.31 -2.51
CA SER A 111 3.21 -12.44 -3.65
C SER A 111 1.76 -12.61 -3.17
N GLU A 112 1.55 -13.41 -2.13
CA GLU A 112 0.25 -13.65 -1.51
C GLU A 112 -0.34 -12.37 -0.89
N THR A 113 0.50 -11.59 -0.17
CA THR A 113 0.07 -10.32 0.43
C THR A 113 -0.40 -9.32 -0.63
N VAL A 114 0.41 -9.10 -1.67
CA VAL A 114 0.05 -8.19 -2.76
C VAL A 114 -1.16 -8.72 -3.55
N TRP A 115 -1.27 -10.04 -3.70
CA TRP A 115 -2.41 -10.70 -4.34
C TRP A 115 -3.71 -10.43 -3.60
N ARG A 116 -3.75 -10.60 -2.26
CA ARG A 116 -4.92 -10.31 -1.43
C ARG A 116 -5.32 -8.83 -1.49
N GLN A 117 -4.35 -7.92 -1.55
CA GLN A 117 -4.65 -6.50 -1.74
C GLN A 117 -5.32 -6.24 -3.09
N ALA A 118 -4.83 -6.88 -4.17
CA ALA A 118 -5.47 -6.78 -5.48
C ALA A 118 -6.88 -7.40 -5.51
N ASP A 119 -7.12 -8.48 -4.74
CA ASP A 119 -8.46 -9.05 -4.56
C ASP A 119 -9.41 -8.07 -3.86
N ARG A 120 -8.94 -7.37 -2.83
CA ARG A 120 -9.73 -6.35 -2.12
C ARG A 120 -10.24 -5.26 -3.07
N TYR A 121 -9.38 -4.81 -3.99
CA TYR A 121 -9.73 -3.80 -4.99
C TYR A 121 -10.32 -4.40 -6.28
N ARG A 122 -10.56 -5.72 -6.33
CA ARG A 122 -11.10 -6.46 -7.49
C ARG A 122 -10.36 -6.16 -8.80
N VAL A 123 -9.03 -6.01 -8.73
CA VAL A 123 -8.20 -5.68 -9.89
C VAL A 123 -8.01 -6.93 -10.78
N PRO A 124 -8.47 -6.92 -12.06
CA PRO A 124 -8.20 -7.97 -13.02
C PRO A 124 -6.70 -8.15 -13.28
N ARG A 125 -6.24 -9.40 -13.50
CA ARG A 125 -4.82 -9.70 -13.54
C ARG A 125 -4.42 -10.64 -14.66
N ILE A 126 -3.16 -10.50 -15.09
CA ILE A 126 -2.43 -11.46 -15.93
C ILE A 126 -1.25 -11.97 -15.11
N GLY A 127 -1.01 -13.28 -15.10
CA GLY A 127 0.18 -13.89 -14.52
C GLY A 127 1.32 -13.96 -15.53
N PHE A 128 2.53 -13.59 -15.12
CA PHE A 128 3.73 -13.73 -15.91
C PHE A 128 4.82 -14.47 -15.12
N VAL A 129 5.17 -15.69 -15.56
CA VAL A 129 6.24 -16.47 -14.96
C VAL A 129 7.57 -16.06 -15.58
N ASN A 130 8.34 -15.29 -14.82
CA ASN A 130 9.64 -14.73 -15.18
C ASN A 130 10.79 -15.65 -14.80
N LYS A 131 12.02 -15.30 -15.20
CA LYS A 131 13.26 -16.05 -14.93
C LYS A 131 13.28 -17.47 -15.48
N MET A 132 12.62 -17.72 -16.61
CA MET A 132 12.60 -19.04 -17.24
C MET A 132 13.98 -19.46 -17.79
N ASP A 133 14.93 -18.53 -17.87
CA ASP A 133 16.33 -18.77 -18.23
C ASP A 133 17.16 -19.40 -17.12
N ARG A 134 16.66 -19.47 -15.89
CA ARG A 134 17.38 -20.09 -14.77
C ARG A 134 17.22 -21.61 -14.82
N PRO A 135 18.30 -22.40 -14.57
CA PRO A 135 18.25 -23.86 -14.64
C PRO A 135 17.18 -24.51 -13.76
N ALA A 136 16.97 -23.96 -12.54
CA ALA A 136 15.98 -24.44 -11.58
C ALA A 136 14.55 -23.95 -11.84
N SER A 137 14.27 -23.26 -12.97
CA SER A 137 12.94 -22.75 -13.27
C SER A 137 11.98 -23.85 -13.69
N ASP A 138 10.80 -23.87 -13.06
CA ASP A 138 9.72 -24.83 -13.32
C ASP A 138 8.39 -24.09 -13.47
N PHE A 139 7.93 -23.99 -14.71
CA PHE A 139 6.69 -23.30 -15.07
C PHE A 139 5.46 -24.01 -14.48
N ASN A 140 5.39 -25.34 -14.62
CA ASN A 140 4.23 -26.12 -14.20
C ASN A 140 4.07 -26.10 -12.68
N ARG A 141 5.17 -26.12 -11.93
CA ARG A 141 5.19 -25.94 -10.47
C ARG A 141 4.61 -24.56 -10.10
N CYS A 142 5.05 -23.51 -10.78
CA CYS A 142 4.58 -22.15 -10.50
C CYS A 142 3.06 -22.02 -10.76
N VAL A 143 2.56 -22.54 -11.87
CA VAL A 143 1.11 -22.59 -12.18
C VAL A 143 0.32 -23.38 -11.14
N LYS A 144 0.87 -24.51 -10.67
CA LYS A 144 0.25 -25.27 -9.57
C LYS A 144 0.20 -24.45 -8.28
N MET A 145 1.28 -23.75 -7.91
CA MET A 145 1.30 -22.88 -6.73
C MET A 145 0.28 -21.74 -6.82
N MET A 146 0.09 -21.13 -7.99
CA MET A 146 -0.98 -20.13 -8.21
C MET A 146 -2.35 -20.70 -7.85
N ARG A 147 -2.64 -21.93 -8.25
CA ARG A 147 -3.91 -22.61 -7.95
C ARG A 147 -4.02 -22.96 -6.47
N ASP A 148 -3.00 -23.58 -5.90
CA ASP A 148 -3.06 -24.15 -4.55
C ASP A 148 -2.99 -23.07 -3.46
N ILE A 149 -2.15 -22.05 -3.65
CA ILE A 149 -1.87 -21.00 -2.65
C ILE A 149 -2.77 -19.79 -2.86
N LEU A 150 -2.79 -19.23 -4.09
CA LEU A 150 -3.54 -18.01 -4.37
C LEU A 150 -5.01 -18.26 -4.65
N LYS A 151 -5.42 -19.54 -4.76
CA LYS A 151 -6.78 -19.95 -5.17
C LYS A 151 -7.22 -19.34 -6.50
N ALA A 152 -6.23 -18.98 -7.34
CA ALA A 152 -6.47 -18.51 -8.70
C ALA A 152 -6.88 -19.66 -9.61
N ASN A 153 -7.51 -19.32 -10.75
CA ASN A 153 -7.81 -20.26 -11.82
C ASN A 153 -6.91 -19.98 -13.04
N PRO A 154 -5.67 -20.51 -13.07
CA PRO A 154 -4.70 -20.19 -14.10
C PRO A 154 -5.08 -20.79 -15.44
N LEU A 155 -5.20 -19.94 -16.46
CA LEU A 155 -5.40 -20.27 -17.86
C LEU A 155 -4.04 -20.18 -18.59
N VAL A 156 -3.43 -21.32 -18.89
CA VAL A 156 -2.09 -21.39 -19.48
C VAL A 156 -2.18 -21.04 -20.98
N LEU A 157 -1.69 -19.85 -21.34
CA LEU A 157 -1.66 -19.38 -22.75
C LEU A 157 -0.34 -19.66 -23.44
N GLN A 158 0.73 -19.92 -22.69
CA GLN A 158 2.06 -20.17 -23.22
C GLN A 158 2.73 -21.34 -22.52
N ILE A 159 3.49 -22.12 -23.28
CA ILE A 159 4.34 -23.21 -22.79
C ILE A 159 5.80 -22.85 -23.11
N PRO A 160 6.73 -22.90 -22.11
CA PRO A 160 8.14 -22.58 -22.38
C PRO A 160 8.82 -23.63 -23.22
N ILE A 161 9.64 -23.21 -24.18
CA ILE A 161 10.51 -24.07 -24.98
C ILE A 161 11.91 -24.01 -24.40
N LYS A 162 12.45 -25.16 -23.98
CA LYS A 162 13.81 -25.30 -23.47
C LYS A 162 14.60 -26.25 -24.36
N ASP A 163 15.89 -25.93 -24.58
CA ASP A 163 16.89 -26.82 -25.15
C ASP A 163 17.94 -27.11 -24.08
N GLY A 164 17.83 -28.29 -23.48
CA GLY A 164 18.51 -28.58 -22.21
C GLY A 164 18.04 -27.60 -21.11
N ASP A 165 18.99 -26.85 -20.55
CA ASP A 165 18.71 -25.83 -19.53
C ASP A 165 18.45 -24.44 -20.13
N GLU A 166 18.62 -24.26 -21.45
CA GLU A 166 18.47 -22.97 -22.10
C GLU A 166 17.01 -22.72 -22.48
N PHE A 167 16.45 -21.60 -22.03
CA PHE A 167 15.14 -21.11 -22.45
C PHE A 167 15.29 -20.43 -23.83
N ILE A 168 14.72 -21.04 -24.88
CA ILE A 168 14.88 -20.59 -26.28
C ILE A 168 13.63 -19.95 -26.86
N GLY A 169 12.44 -20.21 -26.28
CA GLY A 169 11.20 -19.69 -26.85
C GLY A 169 9.97 -20.03 -26.03
N VAL A 170 8.81 -19.74 -26.59
CA VAL A 170 7.49 -20.09 -26.05
C VAL A 170 6.59 -20.62 -27.12
N VAL A 171 5.70 -21.55 -26.81
CA VAL A 171 4.59 -21.96 -27.67
C VAL A 171 3.36 -21.17 -27.29
N ASP A 172 2.72 -20.52 -28.25
CA ASP A 172 1.37 -19.95 -28.12
C ASP A 172 0.35 -21.09 -28.24
N VAL A 173 -0.36 -21.38 -27.17
CA VAL A 173 -1.30 -22.50 -27.07
C VAL A 173 -2.54 -22.29 -27.96
N ILE A 174 -2.98 -21.02 -28.11
CA ILE A 174 -4.17 -20.69 -28.90
C ILE A 174 -3.88 -20.85 -30.40
N ARG A 175 -2.76 -20.28 -30.86
CA ARG A 175 -2.32 -20.30 -32.26
C ARG A 175 -1.65 -21.60 -32.65
N GLU A 176 -1.22 -22.42 -31.70
CA GLU A 176 -0.40 -23.62 -31.89
C GLU A 176 0.87 -23.31 -32.72
N THR A 177 1.53 -22.22 -32.41
CA THR A 177 2.77 -21.77 -33.05
C THR A 177 3.86 -21.53 -31.99
N ALA A 178 5.10 -21.80 -32.42
CA ALA A 178 6.26 -21.55 -31.57
C ALA A 178 6.90 -20.19 -31.92
N ILE A 179 7.30 -19.45 -30.89
CA ILE A 179 8.06 -18.20 -30.97
C ILE A 179 9.48 -18.50 -30.50
N PHE A 180 10.45 -18.44 -31.41
CA PHE A 180 11.86 -18.67 -31.13
C PHE A 180 12.60 -17.35 -31.11
N TYR A 181 13.28 -17.05 -29.99
CA TYR A 181 14.05 -15.81 -29.83
C TYR A 181 15.46 -16.01 -30.35
N ASP A 182 15.92 -15.05 -31.18
CA ASP A 182 17.25 -15.10 -31.75
C ASP A 182 18.33 -14.80 -30.70
N LYS A 183 19.40 -15.61 -30.70
CA LYS A 183 20.54 -15.48 -29.77
C LYS A 183 21.43 -14.29 -30.07
N ASP A 184 21.67 -14.01 -31.33
CA ASP A 184 22.58 -12.97 -31.78
C ASP A 184 22.03 -11.57 -31.49
N SER A 185 20.71 -11.42 -31.61
CA SER A 185 19.97 -10.22 -31.22
C SER A 185 19.76 -10.08 -29.70
N LYS A 186 20.24 -11.04 -28.89
CA LYS A 186 19.98 -11.11 -27.43
C LYS A 186 18.50 -11.15 -27.09
N GLY A 187 17.68 -11.81 -27.92
CA GLY A 187 16.25 -11.97 -27.74
C GLY A 187 15.38 -10.79 -28.21
N LEU A 188 15.98 -9.80 -28.90
CA LEU A 188 15.23 -8.66 -29.46
C LEU A 188 14.40 -9.06 -30.67
N GLU A 189 14.94 -9.95 -31.49
CA GLU A 189 14.29 -10.49 -32.66
C GLU A 189 13.78 -11.91 -32.38
N TYR A 190 12.68 -12.29 -33.03
CA TYR A 190 12.13 -13.62 -32.92
C TYR A 190 11.56 -14.07 -34.28
N SER A 191 11.47 -15.39 -34.45
CA SER A 191 10.81 -16.04 -35.58
C SER A 191 9.64 -16.87 -35.09
N ILE A 192 8.63 -16.98 -35.94
CA ILE A 192 7.49 -17.87 -35.72
C ILE A 192 7.73 -19.14 -36.50
N GLY A 193 7.53 -20.28 -35.85
CA GLY A 193 7.72 -21.61 -36.44
C GLY A 193 6.71 -22.63 -35.92
N ASP A 194 6.91 -23.87 -36.35
CA ASP A 194 6.08 -24.99 -35.92
C ASP A 194 6.39 -25.39 -34.45
N VAL A 195 5.40 -25.95 -33.79
CA VAL A 195 5.56 -26.50 -32.42
C VAL A 195 6.54 -27.69 -32.47
N PRO A 196 7.58 -27.71 -31.62
CA PRO A 196 8.50 -28.85 -31.53
C PRO A 196 7.77 -30.17 -31.26
N GLU A 197 8.20 -31.26 -31.93
CA GLU A 197 7.51 -32.57 -31.87
C GLU A 197 7.28 -33.05 -30.43
N HIS A 198 8.27 -32.85 -29.55
CA HIS A 198 8.19 -33.28 -28.15
C HIS A 198 7.16 -32.49 -27.32
N LEU A 199 6.73 -31.30 -27.75
CA LEU A 199 5.74 -30.47 -27.07
C LEU A 199 4.34 -30.58 -27.69
N GLN A 200 4.17 -31.12 -28.89
CA GLN A 200 2.87 -31.17 -29.57
C GLN A 200 1.76 -31.77 -28.70
N LYS A 201 2.06 -32.90 -28.05
CA LYS A 201 1.08 -33.54 -27.16
C LYS A 201 0.71 -32.67 -25.95
N GLU A 202 1.68 -31.99 -25.37
CA GLU A 202 1.46 -31.08 -24.21
C GLU A 202 0.62 -29.89 -24.65
N VAL A 203 0.90 -29.31 -25.81
CA VAL A 203 0.15 -28.18 -26.38
C VAL A 203 -1.31 -28.55 -26.61
N LEU A 204 -1.58 -29.71 -27.25
CA LEU A 204 -2.94 -30.19 -27.49
C LEU A 204 -3.72 -30.40 -26.20
N LEU A 205 -3.14 -31.08 -25.21
CA LEU A 205 -3.76 -31.29 -23.90
C LEU A 205 -3.99 -29.97 -23.15
N THR A 206 -3.08 -28.99 -23.28
CA THR A 206 -3.24 -27.68 -22.68
C THR A 206 -4.34 -26.89 -23.37
N LYS A 207 -4.40 -26.93 -24.69
CA LYS A 207 -5.47 -26.29 -25.48
C LYS A 207 -6.85 -26.85 -25.11
N GLU A 208 -6.98 -28.16 -24.97
CA GLU A 208 -8.24 -28.79 -24.51
C GLU A 208 -8.66 -28.23 -23.13
N LYS A 209 -7.75 -28.19 -22.18
CA LYS A 209 -8.01 -27.59 -20.85
C LYS A 209 -8.36 -26.09 -20.90
N VAL A 210 -7.71 -25.35 -21.80
CA VAL A 210 -8.04 -23.93 -22.03
C VAL A 210 -9.48 -23.82 -22.53
N MET A 211 -9.88 -24.63 -23.51
CA MET A 211 -11.23 -24.61 -24.03
C MET A 211 -12.28 -25.07 -23.02
N GLU A 212 -11.98 -26.06 -22.19
CA GLU A 212 -12.84 -26.47 -21.08
C GLU A 212 -13.07 -25.30 -20.09
N LEU A 213 -12.00 -24.64 -19.62
CA LEU A 213 -12.10 -23.50 -18.70
C LEU A 213 -12.85 -22.32 -19.32
N LEU A 214 -12.65 -22.04 -20.60
CA LEU A 214 -13.35 -20.96 -21.30
C LEU A 214 -14.84 -21.28 -21.51
N SER A 215 -15.19 -22.55 -21.66
CA SER A 215 -16.58 -23.00 -21.77
C SER A 215 -17.36 -22.77 -20.47
N GLU A 216 -16.69 -22.73 -19.32
CA GLU A 216 -17.31 -22.34 -18.04
C GLU A 216 -17.60 -20.83 -17.95
N VAL A 217 -16.93 -20.02 -18.78
CA VAL A 217 -17.07 -18.55 -18.79
C VAL A 217 -18.14 -18.06 -19.77
N ASP A 218 -18.36 -18.81 -20.86
CA ASP A 218 -19.23 -18.37 -21.96
C ASP A 218 -20.00 -19.54 -22.57
N ASP A 219 -21.32 -19.50 -22.44
CA ASP A 219 -22.23 -20.58 -22.93
C ASP A 219 -22.16 -20.78 -24.43
N HIS A 220 -21.96 -19.71 -25.21
CA HIS A 220 -21.85 -19.81 -26.67
C HIS A 220 -20.57 -20.54 -27.07
N LEU A 221 -19.45 -20.27 -26.42
CA LEU A 221 -18.21 -21.01 -26.64
C LEU A 221 -18.38 -22.48 -26.24
N MET A 222 -19.11 -22.75 -25.15
CA MET A 222 -19.42 -24.11 -24.71
C MET A 222 -20.19 -24.89 -25.79
N GLU A 223 -21.23 -24.28 -26.41
CA GLU A 223 -21.99 -24.90 -27.52
C GLU A 223 -21.08 -25.23 -28.69
N LEU A 224 -20.27 -24.24 -29.14
CA LEU A 224 -19.34 -24.46 -30.27
C LEU A 224 -18.32 -25.57 -30.00
N PHE A 225 -17.81 -25.61 -28.77
CA PHE A 225 -16.84 -26.64 -28.35
C PHE A 225 -17.45 -28.04 -28.31
N LEU A 226 -18.67 -28.17 -27.76
CA LEU A 226 -19.39 -29.45 -27.67
C LEU A 226 -19.81 -29.98 -29.05
N GLU A 227 -20.15 -29.10 -29.99
CA GLU A 227 -20.49 -29.45 -31.39
C GLU A 227 -19.26 -29.77 -32.26
N GLY A 228 -18.04 -29.56 -31.70
CA GLY A 228 -16.79 -29.83 -32.41
C GLY A 228 -16.47 -28.82 -33.52
N HIS A 229 -17.05 -27.61 -33.42
CA HIS A 229 -16.76 -26.54 -34.35
C HIS A 229 -15.36 -25.94 -34.08
N ASN A 230 -14.68 -25.52 -35.15
CA ASN A 230 -13.45 -24.77 -35.01
C ASN A 230 -13.78 -23.35 -34.57
N VAL A 231 -13.30 -22.94 -33.39
CA VAL A 231 -13.53 -21.61 -32.83
C VAL A 231 -12.44 -20.64 -33.32
N GLU A 232 -12.84 -19.50 -33.85
CA GLU A 232 -11.89 -18.46 -34.31
C GLU A 232 -11.10 -17.83 -33.14
N GLU A 233 -9.85 -17.44 -33.42
CA GLU A 233 -8.94 -16.83 -32.41
C GLU A 233 -9.56 -15.60 -31.71
N ASP A 234 -10.25 -14.75 -32.48
CA ASP A 234 -10.87 -13.52 -31.94
C ASP A 234 -11.98 -13.83 -30.92
N GLU A 235 -12.75 -14.93 -31.17
CA GLU A 235 -13.77 -15.37 -30.23
C GLU A 235 -13.15 -15.93 -28.95
N ILE A 236 -12.09 -16.73 -29.07
CA ILE A 236 -11.33 -17.22 -27.90
C ILE A 236 -10.79 -16.03 -27.07
N LYS A 237 -10.17 -15.06 -27.73
CA LYS A 237 -9.66 -13.84 -27.07
C LYS A 237 -10.76 -13.05 -26.38
N ARG A 238 -11.94 -12.94 -26.99
CA ARG A 238 -13.11 -12.28 -26.41
C ARG A 238 -13.51 -12.94 -25.09
N VAL A 239 -13.56 -14.27 -25.06
CA VAL A 239 -13.94 -15.03 -23.87
C VAL A 239 -12.84 -14.98 -22.79
N ILE A 240 -11.56 -15.08 -23.19
CA ILE A 240 -10.43 -14.88 -22.26
C ILE A 240 -10.54 -13.51 -21.58
N ARG A 241 -10.77 -12.45 -22.39
CA ARG A 241 -10.97 -11.10 -21.82
C ARG A 241 -12.15 -11.06 -20.87
N LYS A 242 -13.31 -11.63 -21.24
CA LYS A 242 -14.50 -11.68 -20.38
C LYS A 242 -14.19 -12.33 -19.03
N GLY A 243 -13.52 -13.48 -19.04
CA GLY A 243 -13.16 -14.20 -17.84
C GLY A 243 -12.05 -13.51 -17.01
N THR A 244 -11.16 -12.77 -17.66
CA THR A 244 -10.15 -11.94 -16.97
C THR A 244 -10.80 -10.78 -16.24
N LEU A 245 -11.74 -10.08 -16.90
CA LEU A 245 -12.42 -8.91 -16.35
C LEU A 245 -13.29 -9.25 -15.13
N ASN A 246 -13.95 -10.40 -15.13
CA ASN A 246 -14.76 -10.83 -14.00
C ASN A 246 -13.96 -11.60 -12.93
N GLY A 247 -12.65 -11.82 -13.15
CA GLY A 247 -11.76 -12.51 -12.23
C GLY A 247 -11.94 -14.03 -12.16
N SER A 248 -12.74 -14.65 -13.05
CA SER A 248 -12.97 -16.11 -13.05
C SER A 248 -11.77 -16.90 -13.56
N ILE A 249 -10.91 -16.29 -14.38
CA ILE A 249 -9.68 -16.90 -14.90
C ILE A 249 -8.49 -15.95 -14.77
N LEU A 250 -7.30 -16.52 -14.69
CA LEU A 250 -6.02 -15.83 -14.69
C LEU A 250 -5.22 -16.25 -15.94
N PRO A 251 -5.14 -15.44 -17.01
CA PRO A 251 -4.25 -15.72 -18.11
C PRO A 251 -2.80 -15.79 -17.65
N VAL A 252 -2.07 -16.85 -18.00
CA VAL A 252 -0.68 -17.08 -17.60
C VAL A 252 0.22 -17.18 -18.82
N LEU A 253 1.25 -16.32 -18.82
CA LEU A 253 2.32 -16.28 -19.81
C LEU A 253 3.66 -16.56 -19.12
N CYS A 254 4.72 -16.75 -19.91
CA CYS A 254 6.05 -16.97 -19.38
C CYS A 254 7.14 -16.30 -20.22
N GLY A 255 8.31 -16.09 -19.58
CA GLY A 255 9.44 -15.47 -20.24
C GLY A 255 10.67 -15.30 -19.36
N SER A 256 11.62 -14.55 -19.88
CA SER A 256 12.78 -14.08 -19.15
C SER A 256 13.02 -12.61 -19.49
N ALA A 257 12.66 -11.73 -18.58
CA ALA A 257 12.90 -10.29 -18.76
C ALA A 257 14.41 -10.01 -18.90
N PHE A 258 15.26 -10.68 -18.13
CA PHE A 258 16.72 -10.53 -18.22
C PHE A 258 17.28 -10.90 -19.60
N LYS A 259 16.72 -11.90 -20.26
CA LYS A 259 17.11 -12.34 -21.62
C LYS A 259 16.26 -11.71 -22.73
N ASN A 260 15.40 -10.74 -22.41
CA ASN A 260 14.51 -10.03 -23.33
C ASN A 260 13.48 -10.94 -24.05
N LYS A 261 13.13 -12.07 -23.46
CA LYS A 261 12.27 -13.09 -24.07
C LYS A 261 10.89 -13.07 -23.41
N GLY A 262 9.81 -13.04 -24.21
CA GLY A 262 8.41 -13.12 -23.74
C GLY A 262 7.74 -11.76 -23.43
N ILE A 263 8.43 -10.63 -23.59
CA ILE A 263 7.91 -9.31 -23.25
C ILE A 263 6.92 -8.78 -24.30
N GLN A 264 7.18 -9.01 -25.60
CA GLN A 264 6.25 -8.58 -26.66
C GLN A 264 4.90 -9.29 -26.54
N PRO A 265 4.83 -10.65 -26.39
CA PRO A 265 3.57 -11.32 -26.10
C PRO A 265 2.88 -10.86 -24.80
N LEU A 266 3.64 -10.47 -23.77
CA LEU A 266 3.06 -9.87 -22.56
C LEU A 266 2.40 -8.52 -22.85
N LEU A 267 3.02 -7.67 -23.68
CA LEU A 267 2.45 -6.40 -24.13
C LEU A 267 1.16 -6.62 -24.94
N ASP A 268 1.14 -7.62 -25.84
CA ASP A 268 -0.07 -7.99 -26.57
C ASP A 268 -1.18 -8.45 -25.61
N ALA A 269 -0.86 -9.30 -24.63
CA ALA A 269 -1.81 -9.78 -23.64
C ALA A 269 -2.36 -8.64 -22.75
N ILE A 270 -1.55 -7.64 -22.39
CA ILE A 270 -2.01 -6.43 -21.68
C ILE A 270 -3.09 -5.70 -22.50
N VAL A 271 -2.87 -5.54 -23.79
CA VAL A 271 -3.83 -4.89 -24.69
C VAL A 271 -5.08 -5.74 -24.90
N ASP A 272 -4.92 -7.05 -25.11
CA ASP A 272 -6.02 -7.95 -25.45
C ASP A 272 -6.90 -8.29 -24.24
N TYR A 273 -6.32 -8.52 -23.07
CA TYR A 273 -7.04 -9.12 -21.92
C TYR A 273 -7.29 -8.17 -20.74
N LEU A 274 -6.42 -7.18 -20.47
CA LEU A 274 -6.66 -6.26 -19.36
C LEU A 274 -7.70 -5.19 -19.70
N PRO A 275 -8.45 -4.70 -18.69
CA PRO A 275 -9.51 -3.73 -18.90
C PRO A 275 -9.02 -2.36 -19.36
N SER A 276 -9.90 -1.66 -20.04
CA SER A 276 -9.85 -0.21 -20.18
C SER A 276 -10.63 0.44 -19.04
N PRO A 277 -10.46 1.77 -18.79
CA PRO A 277 -11.27 2.49 -17.80
C PRO A 277 -12.78 2.34 -17.97
N GLN A 278 -13.25 2.09 -19.19
CA GLN A 278 -14.69 1.88 -19.47
C GLN A 278 -15.18 0.48 -19.10
N ASP A 279 -14.30 -0.52 -19.08
CA ASP A 279 -14.67 -1.89 -18.73
C ASP A 279 -14.85 -2.09 -17.23
N VAL A 280 -14.22 -1.24 -16.39
CA VAL A 280 -14.30 -1.28 -14.91
C VAL A 280 -15.32 -0.30 -14.34
N SER A 281 -15.93 0.55 -15.17
CA SER A 281 -17.05 1.40 -14.75
C SER A 281 -18.34 0.55 -14.60
N PRO A 282 -19.33 0.97 -13.79
CA PRO A 282 -19.41 2.23 -13.06
C PRO A 282 -18.56 2.27 -11.79
N TYR A 283 -18.09 3.49 -11.46
CA TYR A 283 -17.34 3.75 -10.23
C TYR A 283 -18.28 4.17 -9.12
N GLU A 284 -18.11 3.62 -7.93
CA GLU A 284 -18.85 3.97 -6.73
C GLU A 284 -18.31 5.26 -6.11
N TYR A 285 -19.21 6.14 -5.66
CA TYR A 285 -18.89 7.36 -4.93
C TYR A 285 -19.98 7.72 -3.92
N TRP A 286 -19.65 8.59 -2.98
CA TRP A 286 -20.59 9.07 -1.96
C TRP A 286 -20.81 10.58 -2.10
N THR A 287 -22.02 11.02 -1.77
CA THR A 287 -22.34 12.45 -1.62
C THR A 287 -21.95 12.92 -0.22
N GLU A 288 -21.92 14.25 0.01
CA GLU A 288 -21.73 14.82 1.37
C GLU A 288 -22.81 14.33 2.36
N GLU A 289 -24.01 14.01 1.86
CA GLU A 289 -25.11 13.45 2.66
C GLU A 289 -24.92 11.97 2.99
N GLY A 290 -23.95 11.31 2.38
CA GLY A 290 -23.61 9.89 2.59
C GLY A 290 -24.38 8.93 1.67
N ASP A 291 -25.05 9.41 0.65
CA ASP A 291 -25.71 8.58 -0.36
C ASP A 291 -24.69 7.97 -1.32
N GLU A 292 -24.77 6.66 -1.51
CA GLU A 292 -23.97 5.93 -2.50
C GLU A 292 -24.56 6.12 -3.91
N ARG A 293 -23.73 6.45 -4.87
CA ARG A 293 -24.07 6.66 -6.28
C ARG A 293 -23.01 6.07 -7.21
N HIS A 294 -23.35 5.99 -8.50
CA HIS A 294 -22.49 5.45 -9.55
C HIS A 294 -22.16 6.48 -10.61
N LEU A 295 -20.92 6.38 -11.13
CA LEU A 295 -20.37 7.23 -12.17
C LEU A 295 -19.93 6.38 -13.36
N ASN A 296 -20.37 6.71 -14.58
CA ASN A 296 -20.09 5.90 -15.77
C ASN A 296 -18.67 6.12 -16.34
N GLY A 297 -17.93 7.07 -15.82
CA GLY A 297 -16.55 7.34 -16.26
C GLY A 297 -16.43 7.89 -17.67
N THR A 298 -17.40 8.70 -18.10
CA THR A 298 -17.42 9.31 -19.43
C THR A 298 -16.86 10.73 -19.40
N LYS A 299 -16.40 11.21 -20.56
CA LYS A 299 -15.90 12.59 -20.69
C LYS A 299 -17.00 13.65 -20.64
N ASP A 300 -18.27 13.27 -20.86
CA ASP A 300 -19.41 14.16 -20.93
C ASP A 300 -20.04 14.39 -19.54
N GLU A 301 -19.62 13.64 -18.53
CA GLU A 301 -19.98 13.86 -17.12
C GLU A 301 -19.16 15.00 -16.51
N PRO A 302 -19.59 15.58 -15.38
CA PRO A 302 -18.79 16.53 -14.63
C PRO A 302 -17.42 15.94 -14.25
N PHE A 303 -16.40 16.81 -14.18
CA PHE A 303 -15.07 16.37 -13.79
C PHE A 303 -15.04 15.80 -12.38
N SER A 304 -14.38 14.65 -12.22
CA SER A 304 -14.00 14.08 -10.94
C SER A 304 -12.70 13.30 -11.03
N GLY A 305 -11.93 13.30 -9.95
CA GLY A 305 -10.67 12.56 -9.86
C GLY A 305 -10.16 12.39 -8.45
N LEU A 306 -9.29 11.42 -8.26
CA LEU A 306 -8.69 11.06 -6.98
C LEU A 306 -7.18 11.34 -6.99
N ILE A 307 -6.70 12.09 -6.01
CA ILE A 307 -5.27 12.26 -5.75
C ILE A 307 -4.77 11.02 -5.02
N PHE A 308 -3.98 10.18 -5.69
CA PHE A 308 -3.50 8.94 -5.11
C PHE A 308 -2.05 8.99 -4.61
N LYS A 309 -1.28 10.00 -5.05
CA LYS A 309 0.10 10.19 -4.62
C LYS A 309 0.49 11.66 -4.67
N ILE A 310 1.30 12.08 -3.70
CA ILE A 310 1.97 13.38 -3.70
C ILE A 310 3.47 13.16 -3.67
N MET A 311 4.21 13.99 -4.40
CA MET A 311 5.66 13.99 -4.42
C MET A 311 6.16 15.42 -4.43
N ASN A 312 7.21 15.72 -3.69
CA ASN A 312 7.87 17.01 -3.75
C ASN A 312 9.08 16.94 -4.70
N ASP A 313 8.99 17.70 -5.76
CA ASP A 313 10.05 17.81 -6.75
C ASP A 313 10.89 19.07 -6.51
N PRO A 314 12.23 18.98 -6.54
CA PRO A 314 13.11 20.12 -6.27
C PRO A 314 12.93 21.30 -7.26
N PHE A 315 12.46 21.02 -8.49
CA PHE A 315 12.38 22.01 -9.55
C PHE A 315 10.99 22.60 -9.77
N VAL A 316 9.96 21.77 -9.62
CA VAL A 316 8.56 22.18 -9.91
C VAL A 316 7.69 22.28 -8.65
N GLY A 317 8.22 21.89 -7.50
CA GLY A 317 7.50 21.87 -6.25
C GLY A 317 6.60 20.65 -6.08
N GLN A 318 5.46 20.81 -5.39
CA GLN A 318 4.54 19.72 -5.14
C GLN A 318 3.87 19.23 -6.44
N LEU A 319 4.00 17.94 -6.70
CA LEU A 319 3.33 17.19 -7.75
C LEU A 319 2.22 16.34 -7.12
N SER A 320 0.98 16.54 -7.54
CA SER A 320 -0.16 15.74 -7.12
C SER A 320 -0.56 14.82 -8.26
N TYR A 321 -0.39 13.52 -8.08
CA TYR A 321 -0.75 12.50 -9.06
C TYR A 321 -2.25 12.25 -8.98
N LEU A 322 -2.93 12.42 -10.09
CA LEU A 322 -4.39 12.36 -10.19
C LEU A 322 -4.82 11.24 -11.15
N ARG A 323 -5.77 10.43 -10.72
CA ARG A 323 -6.60 9.59 -11.59
C ARG A 323 -7.89 10.34 -11.91
N VAL A 324 -8.17 10.56 -13.18
CA VAL A 324 -9.42 11.15 -13.64
C VAL A 324 -10.44 10.04 -13.82
N TYR A 325 -11.57 10.12 -13.13
CA TYR A 325 -12.66 9.15 -13.22
C TYR A 325 -13.76 9.59 -14.19
N SER A 326 -14.08 10.88 -14.25
CA SER A 326 -15.07 11.42 -15.18
C SER A 326 -14.71 12.82 -15.67
N GLY A 327 -15.35 13.23 -16.74
CA GLY A 327 -15.22 14.57 -17.29
C GLY A 327 -13.90 14.87 -17.97
N GLU A 328 -13.61 16.14 -18.08
CA GLU A 328 -12.41 16.74 -18.66
C GLU A 328 -11.85 17.78 -17.70
N LEU A 329 -10.52 17.85 -17.56
CA LEU A 329 -9.81 18.85 -16.76
C LEU A 329 -8.81 19.59 -17.62
N LYS A 330 -8.83 20.92 -17.56
CA LYS A 330 -7.92 21.82 -18.30
C LYS A 330 -7.02 22.62 -17.37
N THR A 331 -5.87 23.02 -17.90
CA THR A 331 -5.02 24.00 -17.24
C THR A 331 -5.78 25.30 -17.04
N GLY A 332 -5.78 25.80 -15.80
CA GLY A 332 -6.48 27.03 -15.41
C GLY A 332 -7.88 26.83 -14.84
N ASP A 333 -8.45 25.63 -14.92
CA ASP A 333 -9.76 25.33 -14.34
C ASP A 333 -9.74 25.50 -12.82
N THR A 334 -10.92 25.77 -12.26
CA THR A 334 -11.17 25.79 -10.83
C THR A 334 -11.88 24.49 -10.44
N VAL A 335 -11.34 23.79 -9.46
CA VAL A 335 -11.90 22.53 -8.93
C VAL A 335 -12.20 22.66 -7.45
N LEU A 336 -13.14 21.88 -6.97
CA LEU A 336 -13.43 21.70 -5.56
C LEU A 336 -12.60 20.50 -5.03
N ASN A 337 -11.88 20.69 -3.95
CA ASN A 337 -11.38 19.60 -3.12
C ASN A 337 -12.50 19.22 -2.15
N SER A 338 -13.27 18.20 -2.48
CA SER A 338 -14.47 17.80 -1.73
C SER A 338 -14.14 17.37 -0.30
N ALA A 339 -13.01 16.70 -0.09
CA ALA A 339 -12.58 16.25 1.25
C ALA A 339 -12.28 17.43 2.21
N LYS A 340 -11.97 18.61 1.69
CA LYS A 340 -11.59 19.79 2.47
C LYS A 340 -12.54 20.97 2.27
N SER A 341 -13.56 20.82 1.42
CA SER A 341 -14.51 21.88 1.04
C SER A 341 -13.82 23.18 0.61
N LYS A 342 -12.71 23.04 -0.17
CA LYS A 342 -11.91 24.19 -0.65
C LYS A 342 -11.76 24.16 -2.15
N THR A 343 -11.90 25.32 -2.78
CA THR A 343 -11.63 25.47 -4.22
C THR A 343 -10.15 25.71 -4.46
N GLU A 344 -9.61 25.04 -5.47
CA GLU A 344 -8.22 25.19 -5.93
C GLU A 344 -8.19 25.45 -7.44
N ARG A 345 -7.17 26.16 -7.90
CA ARG A 345 -6.97 26.41 -9.33
C ARG A 345 -5.90 25.47 -9.87
N ILE A 346 -6.19 24.81 -10.99
CA ILE A 346 -5.27 23.92 -11.70
C ILE A 346 -4.15 24.75 -12.34
N GLY A 347 -2.94 24.52 -11.89
CA GLY A 347 -1.75 25.18 -12.44
C GLY A 347 -1.34 24.58 -13.78
N ARG A 348 -0.40 23.64 -13.77
CA ARG A 348 0.05 22.88 -14.96
C ARG A 348 -0.33 21.43 -14.83
N ILE A 349 -0.73 20.83 -15.94
CA ILE A 349 -0.99 19.39 -16.03
C ILE A 349 0.20 18.76 -16.76
N LEU A 350 0.75 17.69 -16.20
CA LEU A 350 1.90 16.97 -16.74
C LEU A 350 1.52 15.52 -17.03
N ARG A 351 1.91 15.04 -18.20
CA ARG A 351 1.99 13.61 -18.50
C ARG A 351 3.35 13.09 -18.07
N LEU A 352 3.38 11.90 -17.53
CA LEU A 352 4.59 11.29 -16.99
C LEU A 352 5.15 10.29 -17.99
N HIS A 353 6.40 10.46 -18.37
CA HIS A 353 7.15 9.53 -19.21
C HIS A 353 8.44 9.19 -18.48
N ALA A 354 8.37 8.28 -17.51
CA ALA A 354 9.50 7.94 -16.65
C ALA A 354 10.18 9.21 -16.08
N ASN A 355 11.37 9.57 -16.52
CA ASN A 355 12.10 10.76 -16.08
C ASN A 355 11.75 12.05 -16.85
N LYS A 356 10.90 11.97 -17.89
CA LYS A 356 10.52 13.14 -18.68
C LYS A 356 9.10 13.57 -18.31
N ARG A 357 8.88 14.88 -18.28
CA ARG A 357 7.59 15.51 -17.97
C ARG A 357 7.15 16.30 -19.16
N GLU A 358 6.02 15.93 -19.72
CA GLU A 358 5.41 16.63 -20.84
C GLU A 358 4.23 17.47 -20.32
N GLY A 359 4.26 18.79 -20.58
CA GLY A 359 3.13 19.66 -20.29
C GLY A 359 2.00 19.39 -21.27
N ILE A 360 0.79 19.14 -20.74
CA ILE A 360 -0.41 18.94 -21.54
C ILE A 360 -1.48 19.95 -21.13
N GLU A 361 -2.34 20.34 -22.09
CA GLU A 361 -3.36 21.35 -21.85
C GLU A 361 -4.58 20.77 -21.14
N LYS A 362 -4.89 19.49 -21.41
CA LYS A 362 -6.07 18.81 -20.86
C LYS A 362 -5.85 17.33 -20.65
N VAL A 363 -6.67 16.77 -19.74
CA VAL A 363 -6.85 15.33 -19.49
C VAL A 363 -8.32 14.98 -19.46
N GLU A 364 -8.64 13.74 -19.79
CA GLU A 364 -10.01 13.24 -19.88
C GLU A 364 -10.21 12.03 -18.94
N ALA A 365 -11.46 11.66 -18.71
CA ALA A 365 -11.82 10.46 -17.95
C ALA A 365 -10.98 9.24 -18.36
N GLY A 366 -10.48 8.51 -17.39
CA GLY A 366 -9.58 7.36 -17.57
C GLY A 366 -8.09 7.69 -17.58
N ASP A 367 -7.69 8.97 -17.62
CA ASP A 367 -6.30 9.38 -17.62
C ASP A 367 -5.67 9.35 -16.23
N ILE A 368 -4.34 9.16 -16.22
CA ILE A 368 -3.48 9.41 -15.08
C ILE A 368 -2.52 10.54 -15.43
N CYS A 369 -2.45 11.56 -14.58
CA CYS A 369 -1.59 12.72 -14.78
C CYS A 369 -1.01 13.24 -13.47
N ALA A 370 -0.10 14.20 -13.55
CA ALA A 370 0.35 14.95 -12.38
C ALA A 370 -0.04 16.43 -12.51
N ILE A 371 -0.50 17.02 -11.42
CA ILE A 371 -0.86 18.43 -11.33
C ILE A 371 0.19 19.16 -10.50
N VAL A 372 0.67 20.30 -11.01
CA VAL A 372 1.57 21.21 -10.30
C VAL A 372 0.77 22.36 -9.73
N GLY A 373 1.02 22.70 -8.46
CA GLY A 373 0.55 23.93 -7.86
C GLY A 373 -0.68 23.82 -6.98
N LEU A 374 -1.18 22.63 -6.71
CA LEU A 374 -2.17 22.41 -5.65
C LEU A 374 -1.51 22.62 -4.28
N LYS A 375 -1.98 23.57 -3.49
CA LYS A 375 -1.32 23.95 -2.24
C LYS A 375 -1.86 23.23 -1.00
N GLY A 376 -3.10 22.81 -1.05
CA GLY A 376 -3.80 22.20 0.08
C GLY A 376 -4.11 20.72 -0.11
N ALA A 377 -3.69 20.11 -1.21
CA ALA A 377 -3.99 18.74 -1.57
C ALA A 377 -3.22 17.73 -0.73
N SER A 378 -3.88 16.63 -0.37
CA SER A 378 -3.33 15.46 0.31
C SER A 378 -3.62 14.19 -0.49
N THR A 379 -2.86 13.14 -0.24
CA THR A 379 -3.16 11.81 -0.79
C THR A 379 -4.52 11.33 -0.28
N GLY A 380 -5.38 10.87 -1.18
CA GLY A 380 -6.76 10.47 -0.89
C GLY A 380 -7.81 11.57 -1.12
N ASP A 381 -7.40 12.81 -1.41
CA ASP A 381 -8.36 13.89 -1.68
C ASP A 381 -9.09 13.67 -3.01
N THR A 382 -10.40 13.90 -3.00
CA THR A 382 -11.24 13.94 -4.20
C THR A 382 -11.29 15.34 -4.77
N LEU A 383 -10.98 15.49 -6.05
CA LEU A 383 -11.17 16.73 -6.80
C LEU A 383 -12.38 16.61 -7.73
N SER A 384 -13.24 17.61 -7.75
CA SER A 384 -14.44 17.63 -8.58
C SER A 384 -14.71 19.00 -9.22
N SER A 385 -15.65 19.04 -10.17
CA SER A 385 -16.25 20.31 -10.58
C SER A 385 -16.92 20.98 -9.39
N PRO A 386 -16.91 22.32 -9.28
CA PRO A 386 -17.43 23.04 -8.10
C PRO A 386 -18.89 22.72 -7.72
N ASP A 387 -19.71 22.38 -8.71
CA ASP A 387 -21.14 22.07 -8.53
C ASP A 387 -21.42 20.56 -8.50
N PHE A 388 -20.38 19.73 -8.36
CA PHE A 388 -20.49 18.28 -8.36
C PHE A 388 -20.08 17.72 -7.00
N ASP A 389 -21.09 17.41 -6.18
CA ASP A 389 -20.89 16.79 -4.87
C ASP A 389 -20.53 15.31 -5.03
N ILE A 390 -19.25 15.01 -4.84
CA ILE A 390 -18.69 13.66 -4.96
C ILE A 390 -17.54 13.46 -4.00
N LEU A 391 -17.52 12.30 -3.35
CA LEU A 391 -16.42 11.83 -2.52
C LEU A 391 -16.13 10.36 -2.86
N PHE A 392 -14.90 10.08 -3.29
CA PHE A 392 -14.45 8.71 -3.47
C PHE A 392 -14.02 8.10 -2.14
N GLU A 393 -14.09 6.77 -2.06
CA GLU A 393 -13.57 6.03 -0.92
C GLU A 393 -12.13 6.45 -0.60
N THR A 394 -11.90 6.77 0.66
CA THR A 394 -10.58 7.18 1.14
C THR A 394 -9.60 6.01 1.16
N ILE A 395 -8.34 6.32 0.92
CA ILE A 395 -7.26 5.33 1.04
C ILE A 395 -7.02 5.07 2.52
N GLU A 396 -7.19 3.83 2.96
CA GLU A 396 -6.86 3.46 4.34
C GLU A 396 -5.35 3.57 4.58
N VAL A 397 -5.00 4.34 5.60
CA VAL A 397 -3.62 4.53 6.02
C VAL A 397 -3.37 3.71 7.27
N PRO A 398 -2.47 2.72 7.24
CA PRO A 398 -2.13 1.95 8.43
C PRO A 398 -1.44 2.81 9.47
N SER A 399 -1.73 2.57 10.74
CA SER A 399 -1.05 3.26 11.84
C SER A 399 0.42 2.83 11.94
N PRO A 400 1.35 3.78 12.15
CA PRO A 400 2.76 3.46 12.32
C PRO A 400 3.00 2.61 13.57
N VAL A 401 3.93 1.66 13.49
CA VAL A 401 4.21 0.67 14.54
C VAL A 401 5.62 0.77 15.13
N VAL A 402 6.54 1.45 14.45
CA VAL A 402 7.92 1.68 14.90
C VAL A 402 8.17 3.17 15.02
N SER A 403 8.93 3.58 16.03
CA SER A 403 9.31 4.98 16.23
C SER A 403 10.80 5.10 16.59
N CYS A 404 11.42 6.20 16.19
CA CYS A 404 12.75 6.58 16.65
C CYS A 404 12.78 8.09 16.97
N ALA A 405 13.60 8.48 17.94
CA ALA A 405 13.87 9.89 18.21
C ALA A 405 15.03 10.35 17.32
N ILE A 406 14.86 11.51 16.72
CA ILE A 406 15.85 12.13 15.84
C ILE A 406 16.36 13.41 16.47
N THR A 407 17.65 13.50 16.63
CA THR A 407 18.32 14.70 17.14
C THR A 407 19.27 15.23 16.07
N PRO A 408 19.11 16.48 15.60
CA PRO A 408 20.06 17.06 14.67
C PRO A 408 21.41 17.28 15.37
N LYS A 409 22.52 17.04 14.69
CA LYS A 409 23.85 17.32 15.24
C LYS A 409 24.08 18.79 15.55
N LYS A 410 23.43 19.69 14.82
CA LYS A 410 23.43 21.13 15.07
C LYS A 410 22.08 21.57 15.61
N LYS A 411 22.03 22.17 16.79
CA LYS A 411 20.76 22.62 17.42
C LYS A 411 19.95 23.58 16.53
N ASP A 412 20.61 24.39 15.71
CA ASP A 412 19.96 25.34 14.79
C ASP A 412 19.17 24.63 13.66
N ASP A 413 19.50 23.39 13.35
CA ASP A 413 18.83 22.60 12.31
C ASP A 413 17.48 21.99 12.76
N LEU A 414 17.09 22.08 14.03
CA LEU A 414 15.86 21.47 14.55
C LEU A 414 14.61 21.93 13.78
N LYS A 415 14.48 23.23 13.51
CA LYS A 415 13.36 23.76 12.71
C LYS A 415 13.38 23.23 11.27
N LYS A 416 14.57 23.05 10.70
CA LYS A 416 14.73 22.52 9.35
C LYS A 416 14.38 21.04 9.30
N VAL A 417 14.81 20.24 10.29
CA VAL A 417 14.44 18.85 10.47
C VAL A 417 12.93 18.71 10.55
N TRP A 418 12.29 19.45 11.42
CA TRP A 418 10.83 19.46 11.56
C TRP A 418 10.10 19.78 10.24
N LEU A 419 10.53 20.83 9.54
CA LEU A 419 9.91 21.22 8.25
C LEU A 419 10.09 20.16 7.17
N VAL A 420 11.26 19.53 7.08
CA VAL A 420 11.54 18.48 6.09
C VAL A 420 10.70 17.24 6.36
N PHE A 421 10.67 16.75 7.58
CA PHE A 421 9.89 15.57 7.91
C PHE A 421 8.38 15.80 7.77
N ASN A 422 7.88 17.00 8.08
CA ASN A 422 6.48 17.35 7.80
C ASN A 422 6.15 17.39 6.30
N LYS A 423 7.11 17.69 5.42
CA LYS A 423 6.89 17.52 3.97
C LYS A 423 6.78 16.04 3.59
N TYR A 424 7.58 15.19 4.21
CA TYR A 424 7.50 13.74 3.95
C TYR A 424 6.20 13.12 4.45
N THR A 425 5.56 13.62 5.53
CA THR A 425 4.23 13.15 5.94
C THR A 425 3.13 13.49 4.93
N VAL A 426 3.31 14.52 4.11
CA VAL A 426 2.39 14.82 3.01
C VAL A 426 2.57 13.85 1.85
N GLU A 427 3.80 13.40 1.60
CA GLU A 427 4.10 12.38 0.57
C GLU A 427 3.65 10.99 1.02
N ASP A 428 3.96 10.64 2.26
CA ASP A 428 3.67 9.37 2.88
C ASP A 428 2.82 9.54 4.15
N PRO A 429 1.52 9.36 4.07
CA PRO A 429 0.63 9.50 5.23
C PRO A 429 0.80 8.40 6.29
N SER A 430 1.52 7.30 6.03
CA SER A 430 1.88 6.30 7.06
C SER A 430 3.03 6.76 7.96
N LEU A 431 3.70 7.85 7.59
CA LEU A 431 4.71 8.49 8.40
C LEU A 431 4.08 9.47 9.38
N ASN A 432 4.47 9.44 10.65
CA ASN A 432 4.05 10.40 11.65
C ASN A 432 5.27 11.10 12.26
N VAL A 433 5.17 12.39 12.41
CA VAL A 433 6.24 13.24 12.96
C VAL A 433 5.70 14.07 14.12
N LYS A 434 6.32 13.94 15.28
CA LYS A 434 5.92 14.67 16.48
C LYS A 434 7.16 15.36 17.08
N LEU A 435 7.03 16.62 17.43
CA LEU A 435 8.05 17.31 18.21
C LEU A 435 7.77 17.07 19.70
N ASP A 436 8.70 16.48 20.40
CA ASP A 436 8.65 16.40 21.84
C ASP A 436 9.04 17.78 22.41
N SER A 437 8.07 18.41 23.08
CA SER A 437 8.26 19.76 23.63
C SER A 437 9.15 19.80 24.88
N GLU A 438 9.37 18.66 25.52
CA GLU A 438 10.17 18.55 26.74
C GLU A 438 11.63 18.26 26.40
N THR A 439 11.88 17.28 25.54
CA THR A 439 13.25 16.90 25.14
C THR A 439 13.78 17.70 23.95
N GLY A 440 12.90 18.32 23.17
CA GLY A 440 13.26 19.00 21.91
C GLY A 440 13.63 18.04 20.78
N GLU A 441 13.37 16.76 20.93
CA GLU A 441 13.61 15.73 19.92
C GLU A 441 12.44 15.64 18.94
N VAL A 442 12.74 15.24 17.71
CA VAL A 442 11.72 14.91 16.71
C VAL A 442 11.49 13.40 16.74
N ILE A 443 10.30 12.98 17.13
CA ILE A 443 9.89 11.56 17.09
C ILE A 443 9.34 11.28 15.70
N LEU A 444 10.02 10.37 15.01
CA LEU A 444 9.62 9.85 13.69
C LEU A 444 9.03 8.45 13.88
N SER A 445 7.81 8.23 13.37
CA SER A 445 7.12 6.94 13.45
C SER A 445 6.73 6.47 12.04
N GLY A 446 6.89 5.17 11.77
CA GLY A 446 6.65 4.57 10.46
C GLY A 446 6.28 3.08 10.55
N MET A 447 6.21 2.41 9.39
CA MET A 447 5.74 1.03 9.26
C MET A 447 6.79 -0.03 9.62
N GLY A 448 8.08 0.32 9.56
CA GLY A 448 9.17 -0.61 9.84
C GLY A 448 10.51 0.12 9.98
N GLU A 449 11.55 -0.64 10.36
CA GLU A 449 12.91 -0.11 10.49
C GLU A 449 13.44 0.43 9.16
N LEU A 450 13.26 -0.34 8.09
CA LEU A 450 13.71 0.03 6.74
C LEU A 450 13.02 1.31 6.27
N HIS A 451 11.72 1.46 6.56
CA HIS A 451 10.99 2.68 6.22
C HIS A 451 11.64 3.90 6.88
N LEU A 452 11.91 3.85 8.20
CA LEU A 452 12.53 4.96 8.93
C LEU A 452 13.96 5.26 8.44
N GLU A 453 14.77 4.23 8.15
CA GLU A 453 16.12 4.39 7.60
C GLU A 453 16.10 5.16 6.28
N ILE A 454 15.22 4.75 5.34
CA ILE A 454 15.12 5.38 4.02
C ILE A 454 14.71 6.84 4.15
N ILE A 455 13.73 7.16 5.00
CA ILE A 455 13.30 8.54 5.21
C ILE A 455 14.43 9.40 5.82
N MET A 456 15.23 8.84 6.70
CA MET A 456 16.41 9.53 7.26
C MET A 456 17.51 9.74 6.22
N ASP A 457 17.79 8.71 5.40
CA ASP A 457 18.78 8.80 4.32
C ASP A 457 18.37 9.85 3.28
N ARG A 458 17.10 9.89 2.89
CA ARG A 458 16.54 10.93 2.03
C ARG A 458 16.74 12.33 2.63
N ALA A 459 16.41 12.53 3.90
CA ALA A 459 16.57 13.82 4.56
C ALA A 459 18.05 14.28 4.57
N LYS A 460 18.98 13.35 4.76
CA LYS A 460 20.41 13.61 4.70
C LYS A 460 20.87 14.01 3.30
N ARG A 461 20.45 13.28 2.26
CA ARG A 461 20.87 13.51 0.86
C ARG A 461 20.20 14.71 0.24
N GLU A 462 18.87 14.79 0.32
CA GLU A 462 18.09 15.85 -0.35
C GLU A 462 18.25 17.22 0.34
N HIS A 463 18.41 17.23 1.66
CA HIS A 463 18.40 18.45 2.47
C HIS A 463 19.68 18.71 3.24
N ASN A 464 20.69 17.84 3.09
CA ASN A 464 21.99 17.93 3.77
C ASN A 464 21.82 18.08 5.31
N LEU A 465 20.97 17.20 5.90
CA LEU A 465 20.68 17.17 7.32
C LEU A 465 21.48 16.05 8.00
N ASP A 466 22.43 16.44 8.86
CA ASP A 466 23.16 15.52 9.73
C ASP A 466 22.39 15.29 11.03
N MET A 467 21.96 14.05 11.26
CA MET A 467 21.11 13.67 12.37
C MET A 467 21.67 12.44 13.10
N LEU A 468 21.32 12.31 14.35
CA LEU A 468 21.47 11.10 15.15
C LEU A 468 20.07 10.51 15.38
N SER A 469 19.93 9.22 15.23
CA SER A 469 18.69 8.52 15.57
C SER A 469 18.91 7.62 16.77
N SER A 470 17.90 7.54 17.64
CA SER A 470 17.86 6.49 18.66
C SER A 470 17.58 5.14 18.03
N PRO A 471 17.91 4.02 18.67
CA PRO A 471 17.42 2.72 18.23
C PRO A 471 15.89 2.72 18.10
N PRO A 472 15.33 1.96 17.14
CA PRO A 472 13.89 1.85 16.96
C PRO A 472 13.19 1.41 18.26
N GLN A 473 12.04 1.99 18.51
CA GLN A 473 11.21 1.66 19.68
C GLN A 473 9.82 1.30 19.22
N VAL A 474 9.18 0.38 19.93
CA VAL A 474 7.81 -0.03 19.66
C VAL A 474 6.85 1.11 20.02
N ALA A 475 5.91 1.39 19.15
CA ALA A 475 4.83 2.33 19.40
C ALA A 475 3.73 1.67 20.23
N TYR A 476 3.92 1.65 21.55
CA TYR A 476 2.91 1.18 22.50
C TYR A 476 1.64 2.04 22.45
N ARG A 477 0.53 1.49 22.92
CA ARG A 477 -0.76 2.15 23.05
C ARG A 477 -1.32 1.92 24.45
N GLU A 478 -2.27 2.77 24.86
CA GLU A 478 -3.06 2.57 26.06
C GLU A 478 -4.49 2.18 25.69
N THR A 479 -5.18 1.43 26.53
CA THR A 479 -6.62 1.18 26.44
C THR A 479 -7.23 0.92 27.80
N ILE A 480 -8.53 0.75 27.87
CA ILE A 480 -9.27 0.47 29.08
C ILE A 480 -10.00 -0.86 29.00
N THR A 481 -10.27 -1.50 30.15
CA THR A 481 -10.96 -2.79 30.18
C THR A 481 -12.35 -2.71 30.82
N LYS A 482 -12.72 -1.58 31.46
CA LYS A 482 -13.99 -1.44 32.18
C LYS A 482 -14.74 -0.18 31.75
N LYS A 483 -16.06 -0.25 31.77
CA LYS A 483 -16.95 0.91 31.64
C LYS A 483 -17.00 1.68 32.96
N VAL A 484 -16.73 2.97 32.90
CA VAL A 484 -16.64 3.84 34.10
C VAL A 484 -17.15 5.26 33.77
N ILE A 485 -17.56 5.97 34.81
CA ILE A 485 -17.90 7.39 34.75
C ILE A 485 -16.78 8.20 35.44
N GLY A 486 -16.30 9.22 34.73
CA GLY A 486 -15.36 10.21 35.28
C GLY A 486 -15.96 11.61 35.29
N VAL A 487 -15.51 12.39 36.25
CA VAL A 487 -15.97 13.77 36.45
C VAL A 487 -14.81 14.72 36.29
N GLY A 488 -14.96 15.68 35.38
CA GLY A 488 -13.99 16.72 35.16
C GLY A 488 -14.55 18.09 35.57
N LYS A 489 -13.88 18.74 36.49
CA LYS A 489 -14.25 20.06 36.96
C LYS A 489 -13.05 20.99 36.97
N TYR A 490 -13.15 22.06 36.19
CA TYR A 490 -12.13 23.11 36.15
C TYR A 490 -12.71 24.42 36.64
N ILE A 491 -12.20 24.91 37.76
CA ILE A 491 -12.62 26.18 38.37
C ILE A 491 -11.36 26.98 38.69
N LYS A 492 -11.27 28.19 38.16
CA LYS A 492 -10.20 29.13 38.48
C LYS A 492 -10.80 30.50 38.71
N GLN A 493 -10.58 31.07 39.92
CA GLN A 493 -10.90 32.45 40.27
C GLN A 493 -9.61 33.22 40.48
N SER A 494 -9.34 34.20 39.64
CA SER A 494 -8.20 35.10 39.75
C SER A 494 -8.70 36.52 39.51
N GLY A 495 -8.98 37.27 40.56
CA GLY A 495 -9.18 38.73 40.58
C GLY A 495 -9.89 39.43 39.41
N GLY A 496 -10.78 38.77 38.69
CA GLY A 496 -11.49 39.21 37.51
C GLY A 496 -12.51 38.17 37.06
N ARG A 497 -12.76 38.05 35.73
CA ARG A 497 -13.65 37.03 35.16
C ARG A 497 -13.10 35.63 35.49
N GLY A 498 -13.88 34.79 36.18
CA GLY A 498 -13.52 33.41 36.52
C GLY A 498 -13.48 32.49 35.33
N GLN A 499 -13.03 31.26 35.53
CA GLN A 499 -13.12 30.18 34.55
C GLN A 499 -13.87 29.01 35.17
N TYR A 500 -14.88 28.51 34.49
CA TYR A 500 -15.72 27.41 34.94
C TYR A 500 -16.01 26.44 33.81
N GLY A 501 -15.72 25.15 34.01
CA GLY A 501 -16.11 24.02 33.14
C GLY A 501 -16.36 22.80 34.01
N HIS A 502 -17.48 22.11 33.76
CA HIS A 502 -17.82 20.87 34.44
C HIS A 502 -18.45 19.89 33.45
N VAL A 503 -17.85 18.71 33.33
CA VAL A 503 -18.30 17.62 32.45
C VAL A 503 -18.34 16.31 33.19
N VAL A 504 -19.29 15.46 32.82
CA VAL A 504 -19.40 14.07 33.28
C VAL A 504 -19.28 13.18 32.05
N LEU A 505 -18.20 12.40 31.99
CA LEU A 505 -17.88 11.52 30.86
C LEU A 505 -18.09 10.06 31.25
N GLN A 506 -18.79 9.32 30.43
CA GLN A 506 -18.85 7.87 30.53
C GLN A 506 -17.93 7.29 29.48
N ILE A 507 -16.98 6.45 29.90
CA ILE A 507 -16.07 5.76 28.99
C ILE A 507 -16.36 4.27 29.00
N SER A 508 -16.15 3.61 27.85
CA SER A 508 -16.26 2.16 27.72
C SER A 508 -15.27 1.64 26.69
N PRO A 509 -14.78 0.38 26.85
CA PRO A 509 -14.01 -0.30 25.82
C PRO A 509 -14.76 -0.34 24.50
N LEU A 510 -14.03 -0.31 23.38
CA LEU A 510 -14.55 -0.40 22.04
C LEU A 510 -13.71 -1.40 21.25
N ASP A 511 -14.35 -2.27 20.48
CA ASP A 511 -13.67 -3.23 19.63
C ASP A 511 -13.64 -2.72 18.19
N GLY A 512 -12.46 -2.77 17.55
CA GLY A 512 -12.29 -2.57 16.12
C GLY A 512 -12.27 -1.12 15.61
N THR A 513 -12.36 -0.10 16.49
CA THR A 513 -12.22 1.31 16.12
C THR A 513 -11.44 2.08 17.19
N ASP A 514 -10.60 3.02 16.77
CA ASP A 514 -9.72 3.74 17.70
C ASP A 514 -10.47 4.61 18.70
N TYR A 515 -11.48 5.37 18.23
CA TYR A 515 -12.18 6.34 19.07
C TYR A 515 -13.58 6.68 18.53
N ILE A 516 -14.56 6.75 19.44
CA ILE A 516 -15.90 7.26 19.15
C ILE A 516 -16.31 8.26 20.24
N PHE A 517 -16.76 9.45 19.82
CA PHE A 517 -17.37 10.44 20.71
C PHE A 517 -18.89 10.47 20.54
N GLY A 518 -19.61 10.57 21.64
CA GLY A 518 -21.07 10.71 21.64
C GLY A 518 -21.54 11.76 22.64
N ASN A 519 -22.44 12.65 22.22
CA ASN A 519 -23.10 13.56 23.12
C ASN A 519 -24.48 13.02 23.51
N LYS A 520 -24.69 12.74 24.81
CA LYS A 520 -25.96 12.27 25.39
C LYS A 520 -26.56 13.28 26.39
N THR A 521 -26.07 14.50 26.44
CA THR A 521 -26.62 15.53 27.33
C THR A 521 -28.04 15.90 26.95
N VAL A 522 -28.91 16.10 27.93
CA VAL A 522 -30.31 16.45 27.76
C VAL A 522 -30.59 17.79 28.47
N GLY A 523 -31.53 18.57 27.96
CA GLY A 523 -31.99 19.79 28.65
C GLY A 523 -31.06 21.01 28.57
N GLY A 524 -30.03 20.98 27.71
CA GLY A 524 -29.14 22.14 27.53
C GLY A 524 -28.19 22.40 28.71
N VAL A 525 -27.87 21.36 29.50
CA VAL A 525 -26.95 21.45 30.68
C VAL A 525 -25.54 21.93 30.28
N ILE A 526 -25.17 21.77 29.01
CA ILE A 526 -23.97 22.36 28.39
C ILE A 526 -24.40 23.01 27.07
N PRO A 527 -24.12 24.31 26.85
CA PRO A 527 -24.35 24.98 25.57
C PRO A 527 -23.64 24.29 24.40
N ARG A 528 -24.31 24.23 23.22
CA ARG A 528 -23.80 23.52 22.05
C ARG A 528 -22.43 24.02 21.57
N GLU A 529 -22.17 25.30 21.74
CA GLU A 529 -20.90 25.95 21.38
C GLU A 529 -19.67 25.35 22.09
N TYR A 530 -19.84 24.74 23.26
CA TYR A 530 -18.72 24.13 24.02
C TYR A 530 -18.50 22.65 23.69
N ILE A 531 -19.39 21.99 22.95
CA ILE A 531 -19.27 20.56 22.66
C ILE A 531 -18.03 20.26 21.83
N SER A 532 -17.74 21.08 20.82
CA SER A 532 -16.53 20.95 19.99
C SER A 532 -15.24 21.12 20.80
N SER A 533 -15.23 22.03 21.78
CA SER A 533 -14.10 22.27 22.67
C SER A 533 -13.89 21.10 23.64
N ILE A 534 -14.98 20.47 24.10
CA ILE A 534 -14.93 19.25 24.92
C ILE A 534 -14.31 18.11 24.11
N GLU A 535 -14.79 17.89 22.89
CA GLU A 535 -14.26 16.84 22.00
C GLU A 535 -12.78 17.06 21.67
N SER A 536 -12.37 18.30 21.38
CA SER A 536 -10.97 18.66 21.17
C SER A 536 -10.11 18.37 22.40
N GLY A 537 -10.60 18.67 23.59
CA GLY A 537 -9.90 18.36 24.85
C GLY A 537 -9.75 16.87 25.12
N ILE A 538 -10.76 16.07 24.73
CA ILE A 538 -10.70 14.62 24.79
C ILE A 538 -9.63 14.10 23.80
N LYS A 539 -9.70 14.48 22.52
CA LYS A 539 -8.75 14.05 21.48
C LYS A 539 -7.30 14.34 21.86
N GLU A 540 -7.00 15.55 22.28
CA GLU A 540 -5.64 15.90 22.71
C GLU A 540 -5.16 15.09 23.93
N THR A 541 -6.07 14.74 24.83
CA THR A 541 -5.74 13.91 25.99
C THR A 541 -5.50 12.45 25.60
N LEU A 542 -6.29 11.92 24.66
CA LEU A 542 -6.10 10.58 24.10
C LEU A 542 -4.74 10.47 23.39
N GLU A 543 -4.37 11.47 22.59
CA GLU A 543 -3.08 11.50 21.88
C GLU A 543 -1.88 11.55 22.81
N LYS A 544 -1.99 12.29 23.94
CA LYS A 544 -0.92 12.41 24.95
C LYS A 544 -0.79 11.17 25.83
N GLY A 545 -1.83 10.33 25.90
CA GLY A 545 -1.89 9.23 26.85
C GLY A 545 -2.10 9.68 28.29
N ILE A 546 -2.32 8.72 29.17
CA ILE A 546 -2.70 9.03 30.57
C ILE A 546 -1.86 8.25 31.58
N VAL A 547 -1.45 7.02 31.28
CA VAL A 547 -0.74 6.14 32.23
C VAL A 547 0.77 6.24 32.07
N LEU A 548 1.26 5.98 30.86
CA LEU A 548 2.67 6.04 30.50
C LEU A 548 2.96 7.03 29.36
N GLY A 549 1.96 7.80 28.94
CA GLY A 549 2.11 8.78 27.86
C GLY A 549 1.98 8.20 26.46
N TYR A 550 1.48 6.98 26.32
CA TYR A 550 1.19 6.39 25.01
C TYR A 550 -0.24 6.74 24.55
N PRO A 551 -0.48 6.97 23.26
CA PRO A 551 -1.82 7.26 22.75
C PRO A 551 -2.84 6.19 23.16
N LEU A 552 -4.01 6.67 23.61
CA LEU A 552 -5.09 5.81 24.08
C LEU A 552 -6.07 5.52 22.95
N ILE A 553 -6.30 4.23 22.69
CA ILE A 553 -7.14 3.72 21.60
C ILE A 553 -8.24 2.79 22.08
N ASN A 554 -9.12 2.36 21.20
CA ASN A 554 -10.20 1.41 21.45
C ASN A 554 -11.14 1.88 22.57
N ILE A 555 -11.55 3.16 22.51
CA ILE A 555 -12.36 3.79 23.53
C ILE A 555 -13.57 4.52 22.96
N LYS A 556 -14.71 4.30 23.58
CA LYS A 556 -15.91 5.12 23.38
C LYS A 556 -16.06 6.09 24.54
N VAL A 557 -16.20 7.38 24.24
CA VAL A 557 -16.39 8.45 25.21
C VAL A 557 -17.76 9.09 24.99
N GLU A 558 -18.62 9.05 26.00
CA GLU A 558 -19.97 9.64 25.94
C GLU A 558 -20.04 10.79 26.98
N LEU A 559 -20.35 11.98 26.53
CA LEU A 559 -20.66 13.12 27.40
C LEU A 559 -22.10 12.94 27.87
N ILE A 560 -22.29 12.62 29.16
CA ILE A 560 -23.60 12.28 29.72
C ILE A 560 -24.24 13.41 30.54
N ASP A 561 -23.43 14.26 31.16
CA ASP A 561 -23.89 15.38 31.99
C ASP A 561 -22.82 16.47 32.12
N GLY A 562 -23.17 17.59 32.71
CA GLY A 562 -22.29 18.70 33.02
C GLY A 562 -23.02 19.92 33.57
N SER A 563 -22.30 20.99 33.75
CA SER A 563 -22.91 22.27 34.11
C SER A 563 -22.04 23.45 33.61
N PHE A 564 -22.65 24.54 33.34
CA PHE A 564 -21.99 25.77 32.91
C PHE A 564 -22.36 26.96 33.86
N HIS A 565 -21.56 28.00 33.78
CA HIS A 565 -21.81 29.27 34.46
C HIS A 565 -21.92 30.37 33.41
N GLU A 566 -22.99 31.15 33.43
CA GLU A 566 -23.33 32.14 32.39
C GLU A 566 -22.20 33.15 32.12
N VAL A 567 -21.39 33.50 33.13
CA VAL A 567 -20.34 34.52 33.02
C VAL A 567 -18.94 33.93 32.93
N ASP A 568 -18.66 32.81 33.65
CA ASP A 568 -17.30 32.27 33.83
C ASP A 568 -16.99 31.07 32.96
N SER A 569 -17.97 30.54 32.21
CA SER A 569 -17.72 29.46 31.28
C SER A 569 -17.02 29.95 30.00
N SER A 570 -16.09 29.12 29.51
CA SER A 570 -15.33 29.38 28.29
C SER A 570 -14.94 28.08 27.61
N GLU A 571 -14.65 28.15 26.31
CA GLU A 571 -14.14 27.02 25.54
C GLU A 571 -12.92 26.36 26.19
N LEU A 572 -11.96 27.17 26.65
CA LEU A 572 -10.75 26.68 27.32
C LEU A 572 -11.09 25.96 28.64
N ALA A 573 -12.03 26.48 29.43
CA ALA A 573 -12.42 25.86 30.69
C ALA A 573 -13.08 24.48 30.45
N PHE A 574 -13.93 24.34 29.44
CA PHE A 574 -14.53 23.06 29.06
C PHE A 574 -13.53 22.08 28.45
N LYS A 575 -12.58 22.56 27.66
CA LYS A 575 -11.48 21.76 27.13
C LYS A 575 -10.63 21.15 28.28
N LEU A 576 -10.27 21.93 29.25
CA LEU A 576 -9.53 21.49 30.43
C LEU A 576 -10.37 20.57 31.33
N ALA A 577 -11.64 20.89 31.56
CA ALA A 577 -12.56 20.02 32.30
C ALA A 577 -12.69 18.64 31.62
N ALA A 578 -12.79 18.60 30.29
CA ALA A 578 -12.85 17.35 29.53
C ALA A 578 -11.58 16.51 29.71
N SER A 579 -10.39 17.12 29.65
CA SER A 579 -9.12 16.45 29.93
C SER A 579 -9.06 15.87 31.34
N ILE A 580 -9.48 16.64 32.37
CA ILE A 580 -9.53 16.17 33.75
C ILE A 580 -10.50 15.02 33.93
N GLY A 581 -11.72 15.11 33.32
CA GLY A 581 -12.74 14.10 33.42
C GLY A 581 -12.32 12.80 32.74
N LEU A 582 -11.66 12.89 31.59
CA LEU A 582 -11.14 11.71 30.89
C LEU A 582 -10.02 11.03 31.69
N LYS A 583 -9.07 11.79 32.26
CA LYS A 583 -8.01 11.24 33.12
C LYS A 583 -8.59 10.52 34.33
N ASP A 584 -9.56 11.14 35.03
CA ASP A 584 -10.26 10.53 36.16
C ASP A 584 -10.95 9.21 35.77
N ALA A 585 -11.63 9.21 34.64
CA ALA A 585 -12.32 8.02 34.12
C ALA A 585 -11.33 6.90 33.77
N VAL A 586 -10.28 7.18 33.01
CA VAL A 586 -9.31 6.17 32.53
C VAL A 586 -8.59 5.51 33.70
N LEU A 587 -8.15 6.27 34.70
CA LEU A 587 -7.49 5.71 35.89
C LEU A 587 -8.38 4.74 36.68
N LYS A 588 -9.69 4.95 36.66
CA LYS A 588 -10.68 4.05 37.30
C LYS A 588 -11.07 2.85 36.41
N ALA A 589 -10.82 2.95 35.10
CA ALA A 589 -11.28 1.98 34.10
C ALA A 589 -10.35 0.77 33.92
N ASN A 590 -9.41 0.55 34.83
CA ASN A 590 -8.37 -0.48 34.73
C ASN A 590 -7.61 -0.42 33.41
N PRO A 591 -6.78 0.64 33.24
CA PRO A 591 -6.03 0.83 31.99
C PRO A 591 -4.97 -0.25 31.78
N VAL A 592 -4.71 -0.61 30.53
CA VAL A 592 -3.67 -1.55 30.12
C VAL A 592 -2.85 -0.98 28.98
N ILE A 593 -1.58 -1.35 28.92
CA ILE A 593 -0.68 -1.03 27.81
C ILE A 593 -0.81 -2.12 26.76
N LEU A 594 -0.83 -1.70 25.50
CA LEU A 594 -0.90 -2.57 24.34
C LEU A 594 0.41 -2.53 23.56
N GLU A 595 0.87 -3.69 23.10
CA GLU A 595 1.98 -3.84 22.17
C GLU A 595 1.48 -4.32 20.79
N PRO A 596 2.10 -3.86 19.68
CA PRO A 596 1.76 -4.34 18.35
C PRO A 596 2.28 -5.76 18.15
N VAL A 597 1.41 -6.62 17.60
CA VAL A 597 1.72 -7.98 17.20
C VAL A 597 1.76 -8.05 15.69
N MET A 598 2.83 -8.64 15.18
CA MET A 598 3.04 -8.86 13.75
C MET A 598 2.59 -10.26 13.37
N LYS A 599 1.92 -10.40 12.24
CA LYS A 599 1.79 -11.68 11.55
C LYS A 599 3.07 -11.89 10.74
N VAL A 600 3.76 -12.98 11.03
CA VAL A 600 5.07 -13.30 10.43
C VAL A 600 4.93 -14.59 9.64
N ASP A 601 5.19 -14.49 8.34
CA ASP A 601 5.22 -15.63 7.41
C ASP A 601 6.69 -16.01 7.16
N ILE A 602 7.12 -17.17 7.64
CA ILE A 602 8.52 -17.63 7.60
C ILE A 602 8.62 -18.84 6.68
N ASN A 603 9.58 -18.83 5.76
CA ASN A 603 9.89 -19.96 4.90
C ASN A 603 11.34 -20.43 5.16
N ILE A 604 11.49 -21.70 5.46
CA ILE A 604 12.76 -22.30 5.87
C ILE A 604 12.92 -23.71 5.30
N PRO A 605 14.15 -24.18 5.10
CA PRO A 605 14.40 -25.57 4.79
C PRO A 605 13.91 -26.50 5.90
N ALA A 606 13.49 -27.72 5.55
CA ALA A 606 12.90 -28.67 6.48
C ALA A 606 13.82 -29.02 7.66
N ASP A 607 15.12 -29.05 7.43
CA ASP A 607 16.17 -29.32 8.44
C ASP A 607 16.28 -28.22 9.52
N CYS A 608 15.78 -27.00 9.23
CA CYS A 608 15.82 -25.87 10.15
C CYS A 608 14.54 -25.70 10.99
N LEU A 609 13.52 -26.55 10.80
CA LEU A 609 12.20 -26.39 11.42
C LEU A 609 12.25 -26.34 12.96
N GLY A 610 12.91 -27.28 13.59
CA GLY A 610 13.01 -27.36 15.06
C GLY A 610 13.66 -26.13 15.70
N PRO A 611 14.85 -25.70 15.25
CA PRO A 611 15.51 -24.50 15.73
C PRO A 611 14.64 -23.23 15.57
N VAL A 612 13.94 -23.06 14.44
CA VAL A 612 13.11 -21.88 14.18
C VAL A 612 11.84 -21.89 15.03
N ILE A 613 11.19 -23.03 15.23
CA ILE A 613 10.04 -23.14 16.17
C ILE A 613 10.48 -22.78 17.60
N GLY A 614 11.65 -23.25 18.04
CA GLY A 614 12.22 -22.90 19.34
C GLY A 614 12.48 -21.39 19.47
N ASP A 615 13.02 -20.77 18.42
CA ASP A 615 13.26 -19.32 18.37
C ASP A 615 11.95 -18.52 18.42
N ILE A 616 10.95 -18.88 17.60
CA ILE A 616 9.61 -18.24 17.65
C ILE A 616 9.02 -18.29 19.06
N SER A 617 9.12 -19.45 19.72
CA SER A 617 8.63 -19.61 21.08
C SER A 617 9.38 -18.75 22.09
N SER A 618 10.70 -18.61 21.95
CA SER A 618 11.52 -17.75 22.81
C SER A 618 11.18 -16.26 22.63
N ARG A 619 10.68 -15.87 21.45
CA ARG A 619 10.21 -14.52 21.09
C ARG A 619 8.75 -14.28 21.43
N ARG A 620 8.17 -15.02 22.34
CA ARG A 620 6.75 -14.92 22.72
C ARG A 620 5.79 -15.15 21.53
N GLY A 621 6.29 -15.76 20.46
CA GLY A 621 5.53 -16.00 19.24
C GLY A 621 4.53 -17.15 19.42
N ARG A 622 3.35 -16.99 18.82
CA ARG A 622 2.31 -18.02 18.74
C ARG A 622 2.21 -18.51 17.29
N ILE A 623 2.52 -19.76 17.05
CA ILE A 623 2.36 -20.37 15.73
C ILE A 623 0.88 -20.56 15.45
N ALA A 624 0.42 -20.04 14.32
CA ALA A 624 -0.95 -20.16 13.83
C ALA A 624 -1.07 -21.30 12.81
N GLU A 625 -0.10 -21.42 11.92
CA GLU A 625 -0.12 -22.41 10.84
C GLU A 625 1.28 -22.93 10.58
N LEU A 626 1.38 -24.20 10.23
CA LEU A 626 2.60 -24.87 9.85
C LEU A 626 2.29 -25.83 8.70
N GLY A 627 3.09 -25.81 7.66
CA GLY A 627 2.86 -26.67 6.51
C GLY A 627 4.09 -26.84 5.62
N ASP A 628 3.88 -27.58 4.55
CA ASP A 628 4.90 -27.88 3.56
C ASP A 628 4.67 -27.03 2.31
N ARG A 629 5.77 -26.45 1.80
CA ARG A 629 5.80 -25.68 0.56
C ARG A 629 6.96 -26.19 -0.29
N ASN A 630 6.72 -27.25 -1.06
CA ASN A 630 7.77 -27.97 -1.81
C ASN A 630 8.90 -28.44 -0.89
N ASP A 631 10.14 -28.02 -1.13
CA ASP A 631 11.33 -28.36 -0.32
C ASP A 631 11.48 -27.48 0.95
N PHE A 632 10.57 -26.54 1.16
CA PHE A 632 10.55 -25.62 2.30
C PHE A 632 9.40 -25.93 3.25
N LYS A 633 9.60 -25.64 4.52
CA LYS A 633 8.51 -25.52 5.52
C LYS A 633 8.09 -24.07 5.63
N TYR A 634 6.78 -23.82 5.68
CA TYR A 634 6.27 -22.50 6.01
C TYR A 634 5.68 -22.49 7.41
N ILE A 635 5.85 -21.38 8.10
CA ILE A 635 5.33 -21.12 9.43
C ILE A 635 4.65 -19.77 9.41
N VAL A 636 3.38 -19.73 9.78
CA VAL A 636 2.67 -18.48 10.08
C VAL A 636 2.63 -18.32 11.58
N ALA A 637 3.19 -17.23 12.10
CA ALA A 637 3.24 -16.96 13.53
C ALA A 637 2.81 -15.53 13.85
N TYR A 638 2.26 -15.33 15.05
CA TYR A 638 1.99 -14.02 15.61
C TYR A 638 3.05 -13.72 16.66
N ILE A 639 3.88 -12.69 16.42
CA ILE A 639 5.03 -12.35 17.24
C ILE A 639 4.97 -10.86 17.59
N PRO A 640 5.16 -10.47 18.87
CA PRO A 640 5.27 -9.06 19.24
C PRO A 640 6.41 -8.35 18.51
N LEU A 641 6.18 -7.14 18.04
CA LEU A 641 7.15 -6.40 17.22
C LEU A 641 8.50 -6.19 17.95
N GLU A 642 8.49 -5.98 19.25
CA GLU A 642 9.73 -5.81 20.05
C GLU A 642 10.67 -6.99 19.89
N GLU A 643 10.14 -8.21 19.73
CA GLU A 643 10.91 -9.43 19.57
C GLU A 643 11.41 -9.65 18.12
N MET A 644 10.94 -8.86 17.18
CA MET A 644 11.30 -8.97 15.77
C MET A 644 12.54 -8.15 15.40
N PHE A 645 12.96 -7.20 16.25
CA PHE A 645 14.17 -6.44 16.00
C PHE A 645 15.39 -7.36 15.86
N GLY A 646 16.15 -7.20 14.78
CA GLY A 646 17.31 -8.04 14.46
C GLY A 646 16.98 -9.48 14.02
N TYR A 647 15.70 -9.82 13.83
CA TYR A 647 15.28 -11.18 13.46
C TYR A 647 15.86 -11.64 12.12
N THR A 648 16.02 -10.76 11.14
CA THR A 648 16.63 -11.06 9.83
C THR A 648 18.00 -11.71 9.99
N THR A 649 18.87 -11.10 10.80
CA THR A 649 20.24 -11.61 11.06
C THR A 649 20.20 -12.95 11.75
N HIS A 650 19.31 -13.09 12.74
CA HIS A 650 19.17 -14.35 13.48
C HIS A 650 18.66 -15.49 12.60
N LEU A 651 17.58 -15.25 11.84
CA LEU A 651 17.02 -16.25 10.92
C LEU A 651 18.04 -16.70 9.88
N ARG A 652 18.77 -15.76 9.27
CA ARG A 652 19.84 -16.07 8.31
C ARG A 652 20.94 -16.92 8.95
N SER A 653 21.31 -16.64 10.19
CA SER A 653 22.31 -17.44 10.93
C SER A 653 21.81 -18.86 11.15
N VAL A 654 20.60 -19.06 11.64
CA VAL A 654 20.01 -20.37 11.93
C VAL A 654 19.78 -21.21 10.66
N THR A 655 19.44 -20.55 9.55
CA THR A 655 19.10 -21.20 8.27
C THR A 655 20.25 -21.18 7.25
N GLN A 656 21.45 -20.73 7.64
CA GLN A 656 22.61 -20.58 6.75
C GLN A 656 22.30 -19.72 5.51
N GLY A 657 21.52 -18.65 5.70
CA GLY A 657 21.12 -17.73 4.64
C GLY A 657 19.96 -18.21 3.75
N ARG A 658 19.44 -19.44 3.97
CA ARG A 658 18.40 -20.05 3.12
C ARG A 658 16.98 -19.70 3.57
N GLY A 659 16.78 -19.22 4.80
CA GLY A 659 15.47 -18.84 5.32
C GLY A 659 15.18 -17.37 5.04
N TYR A 660 13.92 -17.09 4.76
CA TYR A 660 13.39 -15.73 4.61
C TYR A 660 12.04 -15.60 5.29
N TYR A 661 11.68 -14.38 5.63
CA TYR A 661 10.37 -14.09 6.23
C TYR A 661 9.82 -12.79 5.70
N SER A 662 8.50 -12.64 5.86
CA SER A 662 7.80 -11.36 5.76
C SER A 662 6.97 -11.15 7.01
N MET A 663 6.69 -9.90 7.36
CA MET A 663 5.84 -9.59 8.48
C MET A 663 4.92 -8.41 8.15
N GLU A 664 3.69 -8.46 8.67
CA GLU A 664 2.70 -7.39 8.56
C GLU A 664 2.08 -7.11 9.92
N PHE A 665 1.69 -5.86 10.17
CA PHE A 665 0.95 -5.53 11.38
C PHE A 665 -0.39 -6.28 11.39
N PHE A 666 -0.71 -6.91 12.54
CA PHE A 666 -1.95 -7.68 12.67
C PHE A 666 -2.92 -7.04 13.65
N HIS A 667 -2.53 -6.84 14.91
CA HIS A 667 -3.35 -6.20 15.93
C HIS A 667 -2.51 -5.77 17.14
N TYR A 668 -3.13 -5.02 18.04
CA TYR A 668 -2.58 -4.73 19.35
C TYR A 668 -3.05 -5.75 20.39
N THR A 669 -2.15 -6.16 21.32
CA THR A 669 -2.47 -7.05 22.44
C THR A 669 -1.95 -6.49 23.76
N PRO A 670 -2.58 -6.80 24.91
CA PRO A 670 -2.06 -6.39 26.22
C PRO A 670 -0.65 -6.91 26.49
N VAL A 671 0.24 -6.01 26.92
CA VAL A 671 1.59 -6.36 27.36
C VAL A 671 1.52 -7.27 28.59
N PRO A 672 2.33 -8.36 28.66
CA PRO A 672 2.40 -9.22 29.85
C PRO A 672 2.78 -8.46 31.11
N ALA A 673 2.25 -8.84 32.26
CA ALA A 673 2.42 -8.12 33.54
C ALA A 673 3.88 -7.89 33.94
N HIS A 674 4.77 -8.86 33.68
CA HIS A 674 6.19 -8.72 34.00
C HIS A 674 6.92 -7.66 33.15
N MET A 675 6.45 -7.43 31.92
CA MET A 675 7.00 -6.37 31.05
C MET A 675 6.43 -4.99 31.37
N TYR A 676 5.20 -4.95 31.89
CA TYR A 676 4.57 -3.71 32.33
C TYR A 676 5.40 -2.99 33.41
N GLU A 677 5.94 -3.74 34.40
CA GLU A 677 6.85 -3.19 35.41
C GLU A 677 8.14 -2.62 34.79
N ASN A 678 8.70 -3.32 33.80
CA ASN A 678 9.89 -2.84 33.09
C ASN A 678 9.63 -1.55 32.31
N LEU A 679 8.45 -1.45 31.66
CA LEU A 679 8.05 -0.22 30.95
C LEU A 679 7.86 0.96 31.91
N ILE A 680 7.27 0.75 33.07
CA ILE A 680 7.14 1.78 34.10
C ILE A 680 8.53 2.24 34.58
N ASN A 681 9.46 1.30 34.82
CA ASN A 681 10.79 1.64 35.27
C ASN A 681 11.60 2.40 34.20
N LYS A 682 11.54 1.97 32.95
CA LYS A 682 12.16 2.68 31.81
C LYS A 682 11.61 4.10 31.66
N ASN A 683 10.31 4.29 31.86
CA ASN A 683 9.69 5.62 31.77
C ASN A 683 10.07 6.51 32.94
N ARG A 684 10.20 5.95 34.17
CA ARG A 684 10.70 6.68 35.33
C ARG A 684 12.15 7.09 35.19
N GLU A 685 13.01 6.23 34.63
CA GLU A 685 14.42 6.57 34.36
C GLU A 685 14.54 7.69 33.33
N LYS A 686 13.71 7.67 32.27
CA LYS A 686 13.64 8.79 31.31
C LYS A 686 13.28 10.11 32.01
N THR A 687 12.23 10.12 32.82
CA THR A 687 11.77 11.31 33.54
C THR A 687 12.82 11.81 34.52
N VAL A 688 13.55 10.92 35.19
CA VAL A 688 14.64 11.31 36.12
C VAL A 688 15.86 11.85 35.38
N THR A 689 16.21 11.28 34.25
CA THR A 689 17.31 11.75 33.40
C THR A 689 17.00 13.14 32.80
N GLU A 690 15.76 13.37 32.39
CA GLU A 690 15.26 14.64 31.86
C GLU A 690 15.28 15.74 32.96
N VAL A 691 14.97 15.41 34.21
CA VAL A 691 15.01 16.34 35.34
C VAL A 691 16.45 16.67 35.78
N LEU A 692 17.43 15.78 35.54
CA LEU A 692 18.81 15.97 35.97
C LEU A 692 19.71 16.65 34.92
N TYR A 693 19.33 16.61 33.63
CA TYR A 693 20.13 17.15 32.53
C TYR A 693 19.38 18.20 31.68
N GLY A 694 18.13 18.53 31.95
CA GLY A 694 17.37 19.71 31.47
C GLY A 694 17.44 20.82 32.48
#